data_abe3c3053559f4bbde37129d58453b70
#
_entry.id   abe3c3053559f4bbde37129d58453b70
#
_cell.length_a   1.000
_cell.length_b   1.000
_cell.length_c   1.000
_cell.angle_alpha   90.00
_cell.angle_beta   90.00
_cell.angle_gamma   90.00
#
_symmetry.space_group_name_H-M   'P 1'
#
loop_
_entity.id
_entity.type
_entity.pdbx_description
1 polymer ?
#
loop_
_entity_poly.entity_id
_entity_poly.type
_entity_poly.pdbx_seq_one_letter_code
_entity_poly.pdbx_strand_id
1 'polypeptide(L)'
;EGEGLALYNSINGELVATATSKGLDFGEMMDYARKIGGPALRKLTFQERGLMLKKLAFHLLEKKDIFYKVSWATGATKADSWVDIEGGIGNLFANASLRRQFPDLPYYIDGDAVKLSKEGTFIGHHICTPKRGVAIHINAFNFPVWGMLEKIAVNLLAGVPAIVKPATATSFLTEIVVKEIIASQILPEGSLQLICGSANGILDHVTMEDVVTFTGSASTGKMLKAHPKIVEESVPFNLEADSLNAMVLGEDAKPGTAEFDLFIKEATREMTTKAGQKCTAVRRLLIPANLVEDVQIALGQRLSTVVIGDPNVEGVRMGALANKDQVKEVSEKVQELSKTQEIVFGNLDNFDVKGADKNKGAFISPILFLNSDPFKYTDCHNIEAFGPVSTLIPYNNLEEAIELARLGKGSLCCSVVTADDDFARDFVIGAASMHGRILILNSDCAKESTGHGSPLPMLIHGGPGRAGGGEEMGGKRGVLHYMQRTAIQGSPTTLTHITQQYQYGGKQWEDNIHPFRKHFEELKIGETYITAKHTVTEADITNFANVSGDNFYAHMDVTSLEGTIFEGRVAHGYFILSKAAGLFVDPRKGPVLLNYGLDECRFVKPVYPGMTIGVKFTCKEKISQEKRDEEDIAKGIVRWLVDVYDETGETVAIATILTMVKKLNQE
;
A
#
# COMPACT_ATOMS: atom_id res chain seq x y z
N GLU A 1 -11.53 35.64 8.96
CA GLU A 1 -12.15 35.63 10.28
C GLU A 1 -13.64 35.88 10.13
N GLY A 2 -14.46 34.90 10.45
CA GLY A 2 -15.90 35.00 10.33
C GLY A 2 -16.62 34.09 11.32
N GLU A 3 -17.94 34.19 11.41
CA GLU A 3 -18.77 33.24 12.12
C GLU A 3 -18.57 31.82 11.51
N GLY A 4 -18.09 30.87 12.31
CA GLY A 4 -17.83 29.51 11.90
C GLY A 4 -18.58 28.50 12.78
N LEU A 5 -18.46 27.22 12.45
CA LEU A 5 -18.96 26.14 13.26
C LEU A 5 -18.09 25.98 14.51
N ALA A 6 -18.70 26.00 15.69
CA ALA A 6 -18.03 25.74 16.95
C ALA A 6 -17.62 24.27 17.06
N LEU A 7 -16.38 24.00 17.45
CA LEU A 7 -15.83 22.66 17.63
C LEU A 7 -15.56 22.45 19.12
N TYR A 8 -16.08 21.34 19.65
CA TYR A 8 -16.07 21.05 21.07
C TYR A 8 -15.16 19.87 21.43
N ASN A 9 -14.58 19.95 22.61
CA ASN A 9 -13.86 18.85 23.23
C ASN A 9 -14.83 17.71 23.54
N SER A 10 -14.53 16.54 23.04
CA SER A 10 -15.38 15.35 23.18
C SER A 10 -15.47 14.83 24.63
N ILE A 11 -14.51 15.20 25.50
CA ILE A 11 -14.43 14.72 26.88
C ILE A 11 -15.24 15.60 27.85
N ASN A 12 -15.20 16.92 27.70
CA ASN A 12 -15.77 17.86 28.66
C ASN A 12 -16.77 18.86 28.07
N GLY A 13 -16.93 18.87 26.71
CA GLY A 13 -17.86 19.76 26.02
C GLY A 13 -17.39 21.22 25.91
N GLU A 14 -16.14 21.53 26.25
CA GLU A 14 -15.61 22.90 26.14
C GLU A 14 -15.31 23.26 24.67
N LEU A 15 -15.42 24.54 24.32
CA LEU A 15 -15.08 25.05 23.00
C LEU A 15 -13.57 24.94 22.77
N VAL A 16 -13.17 24.24 21.70
CA VAL A 16 -11.75 24.08 21.30
C VAL A 16 -11.36 25.09 20.21
N ALA A 17 -12.21 25.22 19.21
CA ALA A 17 -11.93 26.05 18.03
C ALA A 17 -13.23 26.42 17.30
N THR A 18 -13.10 27.29 16.31
CA THR A 18 -14.18 27.60 15.35
C THR A 18 -13.65 27.37 13.93
N ALA A 19 -14.37 26.61 13.12
CA ALA A 19 -13.98 26.30 11.74
C ALA A 19 -14.89 27.00 10.73
N THR A 20 -14.29 27.60 9.70
CA THR A 20 -15.00 28.25 8.60
C THR A 20 -14.22 28.10 7.29
N SER A 21 -14.92 28.13 6.17
CA SER A 21 -14.35 28.29 4.82
C SER A 21 -14.74 29.64 4.18
N LYS A 22 -15.34 30.54 4.95
CA LYS A 22 -15.73 31.87 4.46
C LYS A 22 -14.50 32.66 4.02
N GLY A 23 -14.51 33.13 2.77
CA GLY A 23 -13.39 33.86 2.16
C GLY A 23 -12.38 33.02 1.43
N LEU A 24 -12.54 31.69 1.39
CA LEU A 24 -11.76 30.82 0.52
C LEU A 24 -12.36 30.81 -0.89
N ASP A 25 -11.54 31.06 -1.90
CA ASP A 25 -11.85 30.84 -3.30
C ASP A 25 -11.31 29.47 -3.74
N PHE A 26 -12.18 28.49 -3.95
CA PHE A 26 -11.79 27.15 -4.32
C PHE A 26 -11.20 27.08 -5.73
N GLY A 27 -11.64 27.97 -6.65
CA GLY A 27 -11.05 28.06 -7.99
C GLY A 27 -9.60 28.53 -7.93
N GLU A 28 -9.31 29.58 -7.14
CA GLU A 28 -7.94 30.04 -6.92
C GLU A 28 -7.07 28.99 -6.22
N MET A 29 -7.60 28.25 -5.24
CA MET A 29 -6.89 27.17 -4.57
C MET A 29 -6.51 26.04 -5.54
N MET A 30 -7.44 25.62 -6.40
CA MET A 30 -7.21 24.61 -7.44
C MET A 30 -6.15 25.09 -8.44
N ASP A 31 -6.26 26.32 -8.90
CA ASP A 31 -5.33 26.96 -9.83
C ASP A 31 -3.92 27.07 -9.23
N TYR A 32 -3.81 27.47 -7.96
CA TYR A 32 -2.53 27.55 -7.26
C TYR A 32 -1.83 26.19 -7.16
N ALA A 33 -2.58 25.16 -6.79
CA ALA A 33 -2.04 23.79 -6.77
C ALA A 33 -1.58 23.35 -8.16
N ARG A 34 -2.38 23.57 -9.21
CA ARG A 34 -2.06 23.18 -10.59
C ARG A 34 -0.89 23.95 -11.18
N LYS A 35 -0.81 25.27 -10.94
CA LYS A 35 0.17 26.16 -11.58
C LYS A 35 1.49 26.27 -10.83
N ILE A 36 1.49 26.08 -9.50
CA ILE A 36 2.68 26.23 -8.65
C ILE A 36 3.11 24.86 -8.09
N GLY A 37 2.28 24.23 -7.28
CA GLY A 37 2.64 22.97 -6.60
C GLY A 37 2.92 21.82 -7.54
N GLY A 38 2.05 21.58 -8.52
CA GLY A 38 2.18 20.50 -9.47
C GLY A 38 3.47 20.56 -10.31
N PRO A 39 3.79 21.68 -10.97
CA PRO A 39 5.05 21.81 -11.70
C PRO A 39 6.30 21.63 -10.84
N ALA A 40 6.28 22.11 -9.58
CA ALA A 40 7.39 21.94 -8.66
C ALA A 40 7.62 20.47 -8.31
N LEU A 41 6.54 19.71 -7.98
CA LEU A 41 6.62 18.30 -7.68
C LEU A 41 7.02 17.45 -8.90
N ARG A 42 6.51 17.74 -10.09
CA ARG A 42 6.80 16.99 -11.31
C ARG A 42 8.23 17.16 -11.84
N LYS A 43 8.96 18.18 -11.40
CA LYS A 43 10.40 18.32 -11.70
C LYS A 43 11.26 17.34 -10.90
N LEU A 44 10.77 16.89 -9.75
CA LEU A 44 11.46 15.95 -8.88
C LEU A 44 11.30 14.51 -9.41
N THR A 45 12.36 13.72 -9.27
CA THR A 45 12.31 12.28 -9.51
C THR A 45 11.57 11.55 -8.37
N PHE A 46 11.24 10.27 -8.57
CA PHE A 46 10.70 9.45 -7.48
C PHE A 46 11.65 9.36 -6.29
N GLN A 47 12.96 9.34 -6.53
CA GLN A 47 13.96 9.31 -5.46
C GLN A 47 13.89 10.60 -4.63
N GLU A 48 13.90 11.76 -5.28
CA GLU A 48 13.82 13.07 -4.61
C GLU A 48 12.51 13.25 -3.86
N ARG A 49 11.36 12.88 -4.46
CA ARG A 49 10.04 12.93 -3.79
C ARG A 49 9.99 11.99 -2.58
N GLY A 50 10.54 10.78 -2.69
CA GLY A 50 10.62 9.85 -1.57
C GLY A 50 11.51 10.37 -0.43
N LEU A 51 12.64 11.01 -0.73
CA LEU A 51 13.49 11.66 0.27
C LEU A 51 12.82 12.85 0.93
N MET A 52 12.08 13.63 0.18
CA MET A 52 11.23 14.71 0.69
C MET A 52 10.22 14.19 1.72
N LEU A 53 9.50 13.10 1.40
CA LEU A 53 8.56 12.44 2.33
C LEU A 53 9.28 11.91 3.58
N LYS A 54 10.45 11.30 3.43
CA LYS A 54 11.27 10.83 4.56
C LYS A 54 11.65 11.96 5.50
N LYS A 55 12.11 13.09 4.96
CA LYS A 55 12.46 14.29 5.72
C LYS A 55 11.23 14.86 6.46
N LEU A 56 10.08 14.90 5.79
CA LEU A 56 8.82 15.32 6.39
C LEU A 56 8.41 14.42 7.55
N ALA A 57 8.53 13.10 7.39
CA ALA A 57 8.20 12.13 8.43
C ALA A 57 9.05 12.33 9.69
N PHE A 58 10.36 12.53 9.55
CA PHE A 58 11.23 12.84 10.70
C PHE A 58 10.84 14.15 11.38
N HIS A 59 10.58 15.22 10.62
CA HIS A 59 10.15 16.49 11.17
C HIS A 59 8.86 16.35 12.00
N LEU A 60 7.83 15.67 11.45
CA LEU A 60 6.59 15.46 12.19
C LEU A 60 6.76 14.57 13.42
N LEU A 61 7.65 13.57 13.36
CA LEU A 61 7.95 12.71 14.50
C LEU A 61 8.59 13.50 15.65
N GLU A 62 9.45 14.46 15.36
CA GLU A 62 10.02 15.39 16.35
C GLU A 62 8.97 16.29 17.01
N LYS A 63 7.89 16.59 16.28
CA LYS A 63 6.79 17.46 16.74
C LYS A 63 5.61 16.73 17.37
N LYS A 64 5.63 15.41 17.42
CA LYS A 64 4.47 14.57 17.82
C LYS A 64 3.83 14.95 19.15
N ASP A 65 4.60 15.43 20.12
CA ASP A 65 4.07 15.78 21.46
C ASP A 65 3.08 16.94 21.41
N ILE A 66 3.20 17.85 20.43
CA ILE A 66 2.24 18.93 20.19
C ILE A 66 0.91 18.31 19.73
N PHE A 67 0.97 17.32 18.85
CA PHE A 67 -0.21 16.66 18.31
C PHE A 67 -0.93 15.82 19.37
N TYR A 68 -0.17 15.10 20.22
CA TYR A 68 -0.74 14.34 21.34
C TYR A 68 -1.55 15.21 22.30
N LYS A 69 -1.06 16.40 22.63
CA LYS A 69 -1.75 17.36 23.52
C LYS A 69 -3.11 17.78 22.99
N VAL A 70 -3.27 17.83 21.66
CA VAL A 70 -4.53 18.26 21.03
C VAL A 70 -5.43 17.06 20.73
N SER A 71 -4.84 15.90 20.40
CA SER A 71 -5.58 14.68 20.10
C SER A 71 -6.53 14.24 21.20
N TRP A 72 -6.19 14.48 22.47
CA TRP A 72 -7.06 14.23 23.64
C TRP A 72 -8.47 14.83 23.47
N ALA A 73 -8.57 16.05 22.93
CA ALA A 73 -9.85 16.71 22.72
C ALA A 73 -10.79 16.00 21.74
N THR A 74 -10.26 15.05 20.94
CA THR A 74 -11.05 14.18 20.04
C THR A 74 -11.61 12.92 20.72
N GLY A 75 -11.47 12.79 22.03
CA GLY A 75 -11.83 11.60 22.77
C GLY A 75 -10.82 10.45 22.69
N ALA A 76 -9.68 10.65 22.03
CA ALA A 76 -8.68 9.62 21.81
C ALA A 76 -7.89 9.28 23.07
N THR A 77 -7.75 8.00 23.40
CA THR A 77 -6.76 7.52 24.37
C THR A 77 -5.34 7.72 23.83
N LYS A 78 -4.32 7.56 24.70
CA LYS A 78 -2.92 7.62 24.25
C LYS A 78 -2.63 6.55 23.17
N ALA A 79 -3.23 5.36 23.28
CA ALA A 79 -3.08 4.30 22.29
C ALA A 79 -3.77 4.65 20.97
N ASP A 80 -4.96 5.26 21.01
CA ASP A 80 -5.66 5.73 19.80
C ASP A 80 -4.87 6.84 19.11
N SER A 81 -4.33 7.79 19.89
CA SER A 81 -3.50 8.88 19.40
C SER A 81 -2.20 8.38 18.78
N TRP A 82 -1.61 7.30 19.32
CA TRP A 82 -0.44 6.65 18.72
C TRP A 82 -0.76 6.09 17.33
N VAL A 83 -1.89 5.42 17.18
CA VAL A 83 -2.34 4.92 15.86
C VAL A 83 -2.53 6.07 14.89
N ASP A 84 -3.23 7.13 15.30
CA ASP A 84 -3.54 8.27 14.44
C ASP A 84 -2.26 9.06 14.05
N ILE A 85 -1.43 9.40 15.01
CA ILE A 85 -0.28 10.31 14.82
C ILE A 85 0.94 9.53 14.31
N GLU A 86 1.46 8.60 15.12
CA GLU A 86 2.69 7.88 14.74
C GLU A 86 2.44 6.85 13.63
N GLY A 87 1.27 6.20 13.63
CA GLY A 87 0.83 5.36 12.52
C GLY A 87 0.66 6.16 11.23
N GLY A 88 0.07 7.36 11.31
CA GLY A 88 -0.03 8.30 10.18
C GLY A 88 1.36 8.69 9.64
N ILE A 89 2.30 9.06 10.51
CA ILE A 89 3.70 9.36 10.14
C ILE A 89 4.37 8.12 9.53
N GLY A 90 4.05 6.93 10.03
CA GLY A 90 4.51 5.65 9.47
C GLY A 90 4.18 5.47 8.00
N ASN A 91 3.02 5.98 7.53
CA ASN A 91 2.67 5.98 6.11
C ASN A 91 3.62 6.83 5.26
N LEU A 92 4.11 7.95 5.78
CA LEU A 92 5.13 8.76 5.08
C LEU A 92 6.44 7.98 4.93
N PHE A 93 6.91 7.29 5.99
CA PHE A 93 8.11 6.46 5.91
C PHE A 93 7.96 5.30 4.94
N ALA A 94 6.82 4.61 4.97
CA ALA A 94 6.55 3.49 4.08
C ALA A 94 6.54 3.93 2.61
N ASN A 95 5.81 5.00 2.28
CA ASN A 95 5.77 5.56 0.93
C ASN A 95 7.11 6.18 0.51
N ALA A 96 7.86 6.81 1.42
CA ALA A 96 9.23 7.24 1.16
C ALA A 96 10.12 6.05 0.74
N SER A 97 9.94 4.88 1.36
CA SER A 97 10.68 3.66 1.03
C SER A 97 10.29 3.07 -0.32
N LEU A 98 9.04 3.29 -0.78
CA LEU A 98 8.56 2.85 -2.09
C LEU A 98 9.36 3.43 -3.26
N ARG A 99 10.02 4.59 -3.10
CA ARG A 99 10.88 5.15 -4.15
C ARG A 99 11.86 4.13 -4.73
N ARG A 100 12.31 3.15 -3.93
CA ARG A 100 13.23 2.09 -4.36
C ARG A 100 12.63 1.12 -5.39
N GLN A 101 11.30 1.12 -5.55
CA GLN A 101 10.58 0.33 -6.55
C GLN A 101 10.30 1.12 -7.83
N PHE A 102 10.72 2.38 -7.87
CA PHE A 102 10.57 3.28 -9.01
C PHE A 102 11.94 3.67 -9.56
N PRO A 103 12.04 4.01 -10.86
CA PRO A 103 13.26 4.51 -11.45
C PRO A 103 13.60 5.90 -10.87
N ASP A 104 14.85 6.33 -11.02
CA ASP A 104 15.27 7.71 -10.72
C ASP A 104 14.86 8.66 -11.85
N LEU A 105 13.58 8.67 -12.15
CA LEU A 105 12.92 9.46 -13.19
C LEU A 105 11.67 10.14 -12.59
N PRO A 106 11.15 11.19 -13.20
CA PRO A 106 9.88 11.81 -12.77
C PRO A 106 8.63 11.02 -13.22
N TYR A 107 8.78 9.97 -14.03
CA TYR A 107 7.75 9.08 -14.55
C TYR A 107 8.15 7.61 -14.38
N TYR A 108 7.18 6.71 -14.50
CA TYR A 108 7.37 5.27 -14.31
C TYR A 108 7.19 4.51 -15.63
N ILE A 109 8.03 3.50 -15.84
CA ILE A 109 7.94 2.56 -16.95
C ILE A 109 7.24 1.30 -16.44
N ASP A 110 6.09 0.96 -17.02
CA ASP A 110 5.21 -0.09 -16.51
C ASP A 110 5.26 -1.35 -17.37
N GLY A 111 5.81 -2.41 -16.78
CA GLY A 111 5.96 -3.71 -17.40
C GLY A 111 7.10 -3.77 -18.43
N ASP A 112 7.01 -4.75 -19.33
CA ASP A 112 7.98 -5.00 -20.39
C ASP A 112 7.48 -4.49 -21.74
N ALA A 113 8.42 -4.23 -22.66
CA ALA A 113 8.08 -3.90 -24.02
C ALA A 113 7.44 -5.10 -24.76
N VAL A 114 6.44 -4.82 -25.58
CA VAL A 114 5.73 -5.82 -26.38
C VAL A 114 6.15 -5.69 -27.84
N LYS A 115 6.57 -6.79 -28.44
CA LYS A 115 6.87 -6.88 -29.87
C LYS A 115 5.56 -6.81 -30.68
N LEU A 116 5.43 -5.80 -31.53
CA LEU A 116 4.22 -5.55 -32.32
C LEU A 116 4.40 -5.86 -33.82
N SER A 117 5.61 -6.12 -34.27
CA SER A 117 5.91 -6.52 -35.65
C SER A 117 6.76 -7.79 -35.69
N LYS A 118 6.67 -8.53 -36.81
CA LYS A 118 7.40 -9.80 -36.98
C LYS A 118 8.90 -9.66 -36.74
N GLU A 119 9.51 -8.63 -37.29
CA GLU A 119 10.97 -8.38 -37.19
C GLU A 119 11.37 -7.59 -35.94
N GLY A 120 10.41 -7.17 -35.11
CA GLY A 120 10.69 -6.42 -33.88
C GLY A 120 11.15 -4.96 -34.08
N THR A 121 11.00 -4.43 -35.29
CA THR A 121 11.30 -3.03 -35.62
C THR A 121 10.24 -2.04 -35.13
N PHE A 122 9.09 -2.56 -34.70
CA PHE A 122 7.98 -1.83 -34.13
C PHE A 122 7.54 -2.52 -32.83
N ILE A 123 7.63 -1.79 -31.72
CA ILE A 123 7.35 -2.28 -30.38
C ILE A 123 6.40 -1.31 -29.63
N GLY A 124 5.75 -1.81 -28.60
CA GLY A 124 4.93 -1.02 -27.69
C GLY A 124 5.44 -1.11 -26.25
N HIS A 125 5.21 -0.07 -25.49
CA HIS A 125 5.51 -0.02 -24.05
C HIS A 125 4.48 0.83 -23.33
N HIS A 126 4.43 0.78 -22.00
CA HIS A 126 3.60 1.66 -21.20
C HIS A 126 4.45 2.58 -20.34
N ILE A 127 4.05 3.86 -20.28
CA ILE A 127 4.58 4.83 -19.33
C ILE A 127 3.48 5.36 -18.44
N CYS A 128 3.80 5.67 -17.19
CA CYS A 128 2.90 6.37 -16.28
C CYS A 128 3.51 7.72 -15.93
N THR A 129 2.78 8.79 -16.22
CA THR A 129 3.19 10.17 -15.90
C THR A 129 2.29 10.76 -14.83
N PRO A 130 2.79 11.61 -13.91
CA PRO A 130 1.95 12.28 -12.93
C PRO A 130 0.81 13.03 -13.60
N LYS A 131 -0.41 12.93 -13.06
CA LYS A 131 -1.53 13.78 -13.47
C LYS A 131 -1.18 15.26 -13.24
N ARG A 132 -1.73 16.15 -14.05
CA ARG A 132 -1.44 17.59 -13.96
C ARG A 132 -2.42 18.35 -13.07
N GLY A 133 -3.40 17.65 -12.53
CA GLY A 133 -4.41 18.19 -11.63
C GLY A 133 -4.00 18.18 -10.16
N VAL A 134 -5.01 18.04 -9.31
CA VAL A 134 -4.92 18.09 -7.85
C VAL A 134 -5.56 16.85 -7.26
N ALA A 135 -4.99 16.32 -6.19
CA ALA A 135 -5.62 15.32 -5.36
C ALA A 135 -6.46 16.01 -4.27
N ILE A 136 -7.76 15.85 -4.33
CA ILE A 136 -8.69 16.40 -3.33
C ILE A 136 -9.07 15.29 -2.36
N HIS A 137 -8.68 15.44 -1.10
CA HIS A 137 -8.90 14.46 -0.03
C HIS A 137 -9.95 14.94 0.95
N ILE A 138 -11.13 14.36 0.92
CA ILE A 138 -12.22 14.62 1.86
C ILE A 138 -12.24 13.48 2.88
N ASN A 139 -11.76 13.75 4.09
CA ASN A 139 -11.44 12.74 5.10
C ASN A 139 -12.47 12.64 6.22
N ALA A 140 -12.55 11.49 6.87
CA ALA A 140 -13.39 11.23 8.02
C ALA A 140 -12.83 11.85 9.33
N PHE A 141 -13.65 11.81 10.39
CA PHE A 141 -13.33 12.44 11.68
C PHE A 141 -12.53 11.57 12.64
N ASN A 142 -12.49 10.27 12.43
CA ASN A 142 -12.04 9.29 13.42
C ASN A 142 -10.52 9.26 13.62
N PHE A 143 -9.74 9.36 12.53
CA PHE A 143 -8.28 9.43 12.53
C PHE A 143 -7.81 10.60 11.65
N PRO A 144 -7.92 11.86 12.14
CA PRO A 144 -7.71 13.04 11.30
C PRO A 144 -6.27 13.23 10.82
N VAL A 145 -5.27 12.73 11.55
CA VAL A 145 -3.86 12.78 11.17
C VAL A 145 -3.53 11.63 10.22
N TRP A 146 -3.87 10.40 10.60
CA TRP A 146 -3.68 9.22 9.75
C TRP A 146 -4.34 9.42 8.39
N GLY A 147 -5.65 9.74 8.37
CA GLY A 147 -6.43 9.86 7.14
C GLY A 147 -5.91 10.90 6.17
N MET A 148 -5.25 11.96 6.66
CA MET A 148 -4.51 12.90 5.82
C MET A 148 -3.21 12.30 5.32
N LEU A 149 -2.36 11.80 6.22
CA LEU A 149 -0.99 11.40 5.90
C LEU A 149 -0.92 10.16 5.00
N GLU A 150 -1.83 9.20 5.16
CA GLU A 150 -1.90 8.03 4.28
C GLU A 150 -2.16 8.40 2.82
N LYS A 151 -2.98 9.44 2.58
CA LYS A 151 -3.35 9.89 1.25
C LYS A 151 -2.29 10.80 0.64
N ILE A 152 -1.85 11.85 1.36
CA ILE A 152 -0.86 12.77 0.81
C ILE A 152 0.51 12.12 0.58
N ALA A 153 0.88 11.09 1.35
CA ALA A 153 2.11 10.34 1.11
C ALA A 153 2.14 9.74 -0.30
N VAL A 154 1.00 9.25 -0.78
CA VAL A 154 0.87 8.55 -2.06
C VAL A 154 0.87 9.54 -3.24
N ASN A 155 0.01 10.59 -3.19
CA ASN A 155 -0.07 11.55 -4.30
C ASN A 155 1.17 12.42 -4.42
N LEU A 156 1.83 12.79 -3.30
CA LEU A 156 3.08 13.54 -3.33
C LEU A 156 4.23 12.70 -3.92
N LEU A 157 4.28 11.39 -3.61
CA LEU A 157 5.24 10.49 -4.25
C LEU A 157 4.97 10.34 -5.75
N ALA A 158 3.70 10.35 -6.16
CA ALA A 158 3.31 10.38 -7.57
C ALA A 158 3.66 11.71 -8.27
N GLY A 159 3.87 12.79 -7.53
CA GLY A 159 4.17 14.13 -8.08
C GLY A 159 2.93 15.00 -8.31
N VAL A 160 1.84 14.76 -7.56
CA VAL A 160 0.57 15.47 -7.63
C VAL A 160 0.34 16.26 -6.33
N PRO A 161 0.00 17.56 -6.37
CA PRO A 161 -0.31 18.34 -5.18
C PRO A 161 -1.65 17.94 -4.56
N ALA A 162 -1.88 18.29 -3.29
CA ALA A 162 -3.08 17.95 -2.55
C ALA A 162 -3.82 19.16 -1.98
N ILE A 163 -5.16 19.09 -1.96
CA ILE A 163 -6.04 19.87 -1.12
C ILE A 163 -6.73 18.91 -0.14
N VAL A 164 -6.51 19.12 1.15
CA VAL A 164 -7.05 18.26 2.20
C VAL A 164 -8.21 18.94 2.89
N LYS A 165 -9.33 18.23 2.99
CA LYS A 165 -10.51 18.62 3.75
C LYS A 165 -10.79 17.57 4.83
N PRO A 166 -10.28 17.73 6.06
CA PRO A 166 -10.66 16.88 7.18
C PRO A 166 -12.14 17.04 7.52
N ALA A 167 -12.72 16.07 8.20
CA ALA A 167 -14.04 16.28 8.80
C ALA A 167 -13.98 17.47 9.76
N THR A 168 -14.95 18.37 9.67
CA THR A 168 -14.92 19.65 10.39
C THR A 168 -14.81 19.43 11.91
N ALA A 169 -15.50 18.42 12.47
CA ALA A 169 -15.53 18.16 13.90
C ALA A 169 -14.14 17.95 14.56
N THR A 170 -13.17 17.43 13.82
CA THR A 170 -11.80 17.16 14.32
C THR A 170 -10.71 17.92 13.53
N SER A 171 -11.12 18.87 12.71
CA SER A 171 -10.20 19.61 11.81
C SER A 171 -9.12 20.40 12.55
N PHE A 172 -9.36 20.78 13.80
CA PHE A 172 -8.39 21.47 14.65
C PHE A 172 -7.09 20.67 14.86
N LEU A 173 -7.15 19.33 14.89
CA LEU A 173 -5.96 18.50 14.99
C LEU A 173 -5.20 18.44 13.65
N THR A 174 -5.92 18.26 12.54
CA THR A 174 -5.30 18.28 11.20
C THR A 174 -4.65 19.63 10.90
N GLU A 175 -5.28 20.72 11.32
CA GLU A 175 -4.80 22.09 11.09
C GLU A 175 -3.43 22.31 11.75
N ILE A 176 -3.24 21.85 12.98
CA ILE A 176 -1.96 21.98 13.69
C ILE A 176 -0.87 21.17 12.95
N VAL A 177 -1.18 19.97 12.48
CA VAL A 177 -0.22 19.16 11.71
C VAL A 177 0.14 19.85 10.40
N VAL A 178 -0.82 20.39 9.68
CA VAL A 178 -0.56 21.12 8.42
C VAL A 178 0.26 22.39 8.66
N LYS A 179 0.02 23.11 9.75
CA LYS A 179 0.87 24.26 10.14
C LYS A 179 2.33 23.86 10.30
N GLU A 180 2.60 22.74 10.99
CA GLU A 180 3.97 22.25 11.15
C GLU A 180 4.56 21.78 9.79
N ILE A 181 3.77 21.16 8.91
CA ILE A 181 4.21 20.81 7.56
C ILE A 181 4.63 22.07 6.78
N ILE A 182 3.80 23.09 6.77
CA ILE A 182 4.08 24.36 6.03
C ILE A 182 5.29 25.08 6.65
N ALA A 183 5.36 25.17 7.97
CA ALA A 183 6.46 25.82 8.69
C ALA A 183 7.82 25.13 8.43
N SER A 184 7.82 23.83 8.16
CA SER A 184 9.03 23.07 7.86
C SER A 184 9.69 23.45 6.52
N GLN A 185 8.93 24.02 5.58
CA GLN A 185 9.37 24.32 4.20
C GLN A 185 9.96 23.12 3.46
N ILE A 186 9.62 21.89 3.87
CA ILE A 186 10.11 20.64 3.24
C ILE A 186 9.37 20.38 1.92
N LEU A 187 8.06 20.60 1.91
CA LEU A 187 7.26 20.48 0.69
C LEU A 187 7.42 21.73 -0.19
N PRO A 188 7.50 21.59 -1.52
CA PRO A 188 7.43 22.74 -2.42
C PRO A 188 6.15 23.56 -2.21
N GLU A 189 6.24 24.85 -2.44
CA GLU A 189 5.10 25.77 -2.36
C GLU A 189 3.94 25.27 -3.23
N GLY A 190 2.69 25.38 -2.74
CA GLY A 190 1.49 24.92 -3.44
C GLY A 190 1.27 23.42 -3.46
N SER A 191 2.15 22.62 -2.84
CA SER A 191 2.02 21.14 -2.81
C SER A 191 0.92 20.65 -1.86
N LEU A 192 0.58 21.43 -0.83
CA LEU A 192 -0.42 21.08 0.17
C LEU A 192 -1.23 22.30 0.58
N GLN A 193 -2.55 22.17 0.58
CA GLN A 193 -3.49 23.18 1.08
C GLN A 193 -4.55 22.50 1.96
N LEU A 194 -5.19 23.28 2.85
CA LEU A 194 -6.14 22.80 3.86
C LEU A 194 -7.44 23.59 3.84
N ILE A 195 -8.58 22.90 3.98
CA ILE A 195 -9.91 23.46 4.18
C ILE A 195 -10.51 22.91 5.45
N CYS A 196 -10.59 23.67 6.55
CA CYS A 196 -11.16 23.20 7.83
C CYS A 196 -12.69 23.27 7.87
N GLY A 197 -13.30 24.21 7.16
CA GLY A 197 -14.76 24.39 7.07
C GLY A 197 -15.41 23.52 5.99
N SER A 198 -16.55 23.98 5.49
CA SER A 198 -17.25 23.33 4.37
C SER A 198 -16.44 23.42 3.08
N ALA A 199 -16.46 22.35 2.29
CA ALA A 199 -15.89 22.33 0.93
C ALA A 199 -16.98 22.32 -0.16
N ASN A 200 -18.20 22.75 0.17
CA ASN A 200 -19.26 22.84 -0.82
C ASN A 200 -18.87 23.80 -1.95
N GLY A 201 -18.95 23.31 -3.19
CA GLY A 201 -18.54 24.04 -4.39
C GLY A 201 -17.12 23.69 -4.90
N ILE A 202 -16.27 23.02 -4.14
CA ILE A 202 -14.93 22.64 -4.64
C ILE A 202 -15.01 21.72 -5.86
N LEU A 203 -15.99 20.82 -5.91
CA LEU A 203 -16.18 19.90 -7.03
C LEU A 203 -16.64 20.57 -8.32
N ASP A 204 -17.11 21.82 -8.27
CA ASP A 204 -17.43 22.60 -9.47
C ASP A 204 -16.17 22.95 -10.29
N HIS A 205 -15.00 22.90 -9.67
CA HIS A 205 -13.69 23.26 -10.25
C HIS A 205 -12.84 22.07 -10.68
N VAL A 206 -13.34 20.83 -10.53
CA VAL A 206 -12.58 19.63 -10.92
C VAL A 206 -12.55 19.42 -12.43
N THR A 207 -11.49 18.80 -12.89
CA THR A 207 -11.26 18.41 -14.29
C THR A 207 -10.81 16.96 -14.38
N MET A 208 -10.74 16.38 -15.57
CA MET A 208 -10.27 15.01 -15.82
C MET A 208 -8.85 14.73 -15.29
N GLU A 209 -8.06 15.76 -15.05
CA GLU A 209 -6.69 15.64 -14.54
C GLU A 209 -6.62 15.52 -13.01
N ASP A 210 -7.73 15.80 -12.31
CA ASP A 210 -7.80 15.73 -10.85
C ASP A 210 -8.14 14.31 -10.37
N VAL A 211 -7.98 14.08 -9.09
CA VAL A 211 -8.38 12.85 -8.39
C VAL A 211 -9.10 13.25 -7.11
N VAL A 212 -10.28 12.72 -6.88
CA VAL A 212 -11.03 12.93 -5.65
C VAL A 212 -11.05 11.67 -4.83
N THR A 213 -10.75 11.78 -3.54
CA THR A 213 -10.92 10.70 -2.56
C THR A 213 -11.87 11.13 -1.47
N PHE A 214 -12.76 10.27 -1.09
CA PHE A 214 -13.70 10.49 0.01
C PHE A 214 -13.71 9.31 0.97
N THR A 215 -13.56 9.60 2.26
CA THR A 215 -13.76 8.64 3.36
C THR A 215 -14.83 9.18 4.27
N GLY A 216 -15.92 8.44 4.47
CA GLY A 216 -17.04 8.86 5.31
C GLY A 216 -18.31 8.04 5.09
N SER A 217 -19.48 8.65 5.34
CA SER A 217 -20.77 7.96 5.19
C SER A 217 -21.09 7.61 3.74
N ALA A 218 -21.73 6.45 3.52
CA ALA A 218 -22.13 6.01 2.18
C ALA A 218 -23.08 7.00 1.49
N SER A 219 -23.95 7.68 2.24
CA SER A 219 -24.89 8.67 1.67
C SER A 219 -24.16 9.88 1.10
N THR A 220 -23.21 10.44 1.84
CA THR A 220 -22.37 11.55 1.38
C THR A 220 -21.47 11.12 0.21
N GLY A 221 -20.87 9.92 0.31
CA GLY A 221 -20.03 9.39 -0.75
C GLY A 221 -20.77 9.23 -2.08
N LYS A 222 -22.00 8.68 -2.03
CA LYS A 222 -22.87 8.56 -3.22
C LYS A 222 -23.23 9.92 -3.81
N MET A 223 -23.56 10.89 -2.97
CA MET A 223 -23.88 12.26 -3.39
C MET A 223 -22.68 12.91 -4.11
N LEU A 224 -21.49 12.82 -3.53
CA LEU A 224 -20.27 13.40 -4.12
C LEU A 224 -19.86 12.67 -5.41
N LYS A 225 -19.93 11.34 -5.44
CA LYS A 225 -19.62 10.53 -6.62
C LYS A 225 -20.57 10.80 -7.79
N ALA A 226 -21.81 11.16 -7.51
CA ALA A 226 -22.82 11.52 -8.49
C ALA A 226 -22.78 13.02 -8.90
N HIS A 227 -21.81 13.81 -8.40
CA HIS A 227 -21.68 15.20 -8.76
C HIS A 227 -21.50 15.37 -10.27
N PRO A 228 -22.24 16.31 -10.93
CA PRO A 228 -22.22 16.46 -12.39
C PRO A 228 -20.78 16.55 -12.95
N LYS A 229 -19.93 17.36 -12.36
CA LYS A 229 -18.53 17.51 -12.82
C LYS A 229 -17.70 16.23 -12.69
N ILE A 230 -17.92 15.42 -11.66
CA ILE A 230 -17.24 14.12 -11.53
C ILE A 230 -17.61 13.21 -12.71
N VAL A 231 -18.88 13.19 -13.08
CA VAL A 231 -19.40 12.37 -14.17
C VAL A 231 -18.99 12.92 -15.54
N GLU A 232 -19.22 14.20 -15.79
CA GLU A 232 -18.94 14.87 -17.07
C GLU A 232 -17.45 14.82 -17.44
N GLU A 233 -16.58 15.09 -16.48
CA GLU A 233 -15.12 15.12 -16.67
C GLU A 233 -14.46 13.74 -16.49
N SER A 234 -15.25 12.70 -16.14
CA SER A 234 -14.72 11.36 -15.82
C SER A 234 -13.60 11.41 -14.78
N VAL A 235 -13.77 12.20 -13.73
CA VAL A 235 -12.78 12.37 -12.67
C VAL A 235 -12.64 11.06 -11.89
N PRO A 236 -11.44 10.52 -11.72
CA PRO A 236 -11.22 9.39 -10.83
C PRO A 236 -11.70 9.71 -9.41
N PHE A 237 -12.65 8.92 -8.93
CA PHE A 237 -13.28 9.10 -7.62
C PHE A 237 -13.08 7.85 -6.79
N ASN A 238 -12.24 7.95 -5.76
CA ASN A 238 -11.98 6.87 -4.82
C ASN A 238 -12.89 7.03 -3.60
N LEU A 239 -13.68 6.00 -3.30
CA LEU A 239 -14.67 6.02 -2.23
C LEU A 239 -14.34 4.94 -1.20
N GLU A 240 -14.17 5.35 0.04
CA GLU A 240 -14.22 4.51 1.24
C GLU A 240 -15.46 4.88 2.05
N ALA A 241 -16.37 3.93 2.23
CA ALA A 241 -17.67 4.15 2.88
C ALA A 241 -17.91 3.14 4.00
N ASP A 242 -19.18 3.00 4.41
CA ASP A 242 -19.59 2.08 5.48
C ASP A 242 -19.08 0.66 5.28
N SER A 243 -18.67 0.02 6.38
CA SER A 243 -18.14 -1.33 6.33
C SER A 243 -18.64 -2.17 7.49
N LEU A 244 -19.33 -3.27 7.18
CA LEU A 244 -19.74 -4.27 8.15
C LEU A 244 -18.73 -5.41 8.21
N ASN A 245 -17.54 -5.10 8.73
CA ASN A 245 -16.43 -6.04 8.82
C ASN A 245 -16.78 -7.24 9.69
N ALA A 246 -16.36 -8.42 9.26
CA ALA A 246 -16.56 -9.67 9.96
C ALA A 246 -15.28 -10.19 10.58
N MET A 247 -15.42 -10.88 11.72
CA MET A 247 -14.37 -11.72 12.29
C MET A 247 -14.95 -13.10 12.50
N VAL A 248 -14.31 -14.12 11.98
CA VAL A 248 -14.73 -15.52 11.96
C VAL A 248 -13.88 -16.31 12.94
N LEU A 249 -14.51 -17.02 13.87
CA LEU A 249 -13.86 -17.99 14.72
C LEU A 249 -13.89 -19.35 14.03
N GLY A 250 -12.75 -20.02 13.85
CA GLY A 250 -12.70 -21.38 13.30
C GLY A 250 -13.32 -22.42 14.23
N GLU A 251 -13.76 -23.55 13.68
CA GLU A 251 -14.38 -24.65 14.44
C GLU A 251 -13.37 -25.34 15.39
N ASP A 252 -12.09 -25.21 15.11
CA ASP A 252 -10.96 -25.71 15.90
C ASP A 252 -10.69 -24.85 17.14
N ALA A 253 -11.06 -23.57 17.11
CA ALA A 253 -10.76 -22.58 18.14
C ALA A 253 -11.72 -22.66 19.32
N LYS A 254 -11.56 -23.65 20.17
CA LYS A 254 -12.40 -23.94 21.36
C LYS A 254 -11.85 -23.26 22.62
N PRO A 255 -12.65 -23.08 23.68
CA PRO A 255 -12.18 -22.61 24.98
C PRO A 255 -10.91 -23.37 25.44
N GLY A 256 -9.88 -22.61 25.81
CA GLY A 256 -8.57 -23.15 26.20
C GLY A 256 -7.54 -23.26 25.07
N THR A 257 -7.91 -22.97 23.83
CA THR A 257 -6.95 -22.82 22.73
C THR A 257 -6.45 -21.38 22.63
N ALA A 258 -5.25 -21.19 22.06
CA ALA A 258 -4.69 -19.86 21.83
C ALA A 258 -5.56 -19.03 20.88
N GLU A 259 -6.14 -19.67 19.88
CA GLU A 259 -6.99 -19.03 18.87
C GLU A 259 -8.29 -18.50 19.50
N PHE A 260 -8.90 -19.22 20.44
CA PHE A 260 -10.06 -18.71 21.18
C PHE A 260 -9.69 -17.43 21.96
N ASP A 261 -8.59 -17.45 22.70
CA ASP A 261 -8.14 -16.29 23.47
C ASP A 261 -7.78 -15.10 22.58
N LEU A 262 -7.16 -15.36 21.40
CA LEU A 262 -6.88 -14.36 20.39
C LEU A 262 -8.14 -13.72 19.84
N PHE A 263 -9.17 -14.53 19.53
CA PHE A 263 -10.45 -14.02 19.04
C PHE A 263 -11.10 -13.08 20.07
N ILE A 264 -11.18 -13.48 21.32
CA ILE A 264 -11.75 -12.65 22.41
C ILE A 264 -10.95 -11.36 22.58
N LYS A 265 -9.62 -11.44 22.55
CA LYS A 265 -8.73 -10.27 22.65
C LYS A 265 -8.92 -9.30 21.49
N GLU A 266 -8.92 -9.80 20.25
CA GLU A 266 -9.06 -8.96 19.06
C GLU A 266 -10.47 -8.34 18.96
N ALA A 267 -11.52 -9.11 19.23
CA ALA A 267 -12.89 -8.61 19.24
C ALA A 267 -13.04 -7.46 20.24
N THR A 268 -12.53 -7.63 21.47
CA THR A 268 -12.55 -6.56 22.50
C THR A 268 -11.78 -5.33 22.02
N ARG A 269 -10.58 -5.52 21.47
CA ARG A 269 -9.75 -4.42 20.95
C ARG A 269 -10.48 -3.65 19.85
N GLU A 270 -11.07 -4.36 18.91
CA GLU A 270 -11.78 -3.74 17.79
C GLU A 270 -13.04 -2.98 18.20
N MET A 271 -13.75 -3.47 19.22
CA MET A 271 -14.92 -2.78 19.80
C MET A 271 -14.54 -1.51 20.57
N THR A 272 -13.36 -1.46 21.20
CA THR A 272 -13.00 -0.41 22.18
C THR A 272 -11.98 0.60 21.69
N THR A 273 -11.12 0.25 20.72
CA THR A 273 -10.18 1.20 20.11
C THR A 273 -10.93 2.35 19.46
N LYS A 274 -10.57 3.58 19.82
CA LYS A 274 -11.25 4.81 19.39
C LYS A 274 -12.77 4.76 19.63
N ALA A 275 -13.20 4.09 20.72
CA ALA A 275 -14.62 3.81 21.04
C ALA A 275 -15.38 3.17 19.85
N GLY A 276 -14.73 2.24 19.14
CA GLY A 276 -15.30 1.54 17.98
C GLY A 276 -15.48 2.40 16.73
N GLN A 277 -15.03 3.65 16.72
CA GLN A 277 -15.12 4.56 15.57
C GLN A 277 -13.99 4.30 14.58
N LYS A 278 -13.95 3.09 14.05
CA LYS A 278 -13.00 2.67 12.99
C LYS A 278 -13.79 2.17 11.79
N CYS A 279 -13.37 2.57 10.60
CA CYS A 279 -13.92 2.02 9.36
C CYS A 279 -13.69 0.50 9.26
N THR A 280 -12.63 0.01 9.90
CA THR A 280 -12.24 -1.40 9.96
C THR A 280 -12.75 -2.14 11.21
N ALA A 281 -13.44 -1.50 12.15
CA ALA A 281 -13.92 -2.18 13.37
C ALA A 281 -14.78 -3.39 13.05
N VAL A 282 -14.63 -4.44 13.86
CA VAL A 282 -15.47 -5.64 13.75
C VAL A 282 -16.89 -5.32 14.16
N ARG A 283 -17.83 -5.50 13.26
CA ARG A 283 -19.26 -5.32 13.50
C ARG A 283 -19.99 -6.65 13.65
N ARG A 284 -19.45 -7.70 13.01
CA ARG A 284 -20.07 -9.02 12.93
C ARG A 284 -19.08 -10.08 13.36
N LEU A 285 -19.40 -10.80 14.43
CA LEU A 285 -18.60 -11.88 14.99
C LEU A 285 -19.26 -13.21 14.60
N LEU A 286 -18.70 -13.90 13.61
CA LEU A 286 -19.20 -15.16 13.09
C LEU A 286 -18.60 -16.31 13.90
N ILE A 287 -19.45 -17.10 14.56
CA ILE A 287 -19.03 -18.04 15.60
C ILE A 287 -19.70 -19.40 15.35
N PRO A 288 -18.97 -20.54 15.45
CA PRO A 288 -19.59 -21.84 15.44
C PRO A 288 -20.74 -21.91 16.42
N ALA A 289 -21.92 -22.41 16.02
CA ALA A 289 -23.14 -22.38 16.80
C ALA A 289 -23.00 -22.99 18.22
N ASN A 290 -22.15 -24.02 18.33
CA ASN A 290 -21.85 -24.71 19.60
C ASN A 290 -20.88 -23.92 20.51
N LEU A 291 -20.29 -22.81 20.06
CA LEU A 291 -19.35 -21.99 20.84
C LEU A 291 -19.90 -20.60 21.18
N VAL A 292 -21.13 -20.29 20.77
CA VAL A 292 -21.74 -18.95 20.97
C VAL A 292 -21.80 -18.56 22.43
N GLU A 293 -22.23 -19.47 23.30
CA GLU A 293 -22.35 -19.21 24.76
C GLU A 293 -20.97 -18.97 25.40
N ASP A 294 -19.98 -19.78 25.03
CA ASP A 294 -18.60 -19.62 25.52
C ASP A 294 -18.01 -18.26 25.11
N VAL A 295 -18.21 -17.87 23.86
CA VAL A 295 -17.72 -16.57 23.33
C VAL A 295 -18.49 -15.42 24.00
N GLN A 296 -19.80 -15.52 24.15
CA GLN A 296 -20.61 -14.51 24.81
C GLN A 296 -20.14 -14.26 26.26
N ILE A 297 -19.91 -15.32 27.02
CA ILE A 297 -19.44 -15.23 28.41
C ILE A 297 -18.04 -14.61 28.45
N ALA A 298 -17.07 -15.13 27.65
CA ALA A 298 -15.70 -14.68 27.66
C ALA A 298 -15.56 -13.22 27.20
N LEU A 299 -16.27 -12.85 26.13
CA LEU A 299 -16.24 -11.49 25.59
C LEU A 299 -16.95 -10.51 26.56
N GLY A 300 -18.08 -10.89 27.15
CA GLY A 300 -18.79 -10.10 28.16
C GLY A 300 -17.92 -9.83 29.39
N GLN A 301 -17.24 -10.87 29.91
CA GLN A 301 -16.28 -10.73 31.01
C GLN A 301 -15.15 -9.75 30.65
N ARG A 302 -14.60 -9.84 29.46
CA ARG A 302 -13.52 -8.98 29.05
C ARG A 302 -13.97 -7.53 28.81
N LEU A 303 -15.15 -7.32 28.22
CA LEU A 303 -15.73 -5.99 28.02
C LEU A 303 -16.05 -5.31 29.35
N SER A 304 -16.48 -6.06 30.39
CA SER A 304 -16.76 -5.52 31.72
C SER A 304 -15.52 -4.90 32.40
N THR A 305 -14.31 -5.26 31.99
CA THR A 305 -13.05 -4.69 32.50
C THR A 305 -12.65 -3.39 31.81
N VAL A 306 -13.38 -2.97 30.79
CA VAL A 306 -13.05 -1.77 30.01
C VAL A 306 -13.51 -0.52 30.75
N VAL A 307 -12.55 0.27 31.22
CA VAL A 307 -12.85 1.53 31.92
C VAL A 307 -13.05 2.64 30.87
N ILE A 308 -14.24 3.23 30.89
CA ILE A 308 -14.64 4.36 30.04
C ILE A 308 -14.35 5.67 30.78
N GLY A 309 -13.83 6.70 30.11
CA GLY A 309 -13.63 7.99 30.78
C GLY A 309 -12.66 8.95 30.10
N ASP A 310 -12.16 9.89 30.89
CA ASP A 310 -11.13 10.83 30.43
C ASP A 310 -9.81 10.08 30.15
N PRO A 311 -9.30 10.11 28.91
CA PRO A 311 -8.06 9.44 28.54
C PRO A 311 -6.81 9.87 29.35
N ASN A 312 -6.83 11.02 30.01
CA ASN A 312 -5.74 11.48 30.88
C ASN A 312 -5.77 10.81 32.27
N VAL A 313 -6.85 10.09 32.61
CA VAL A 313 -6.96 9.41 33.90
C VAL A 313 -6.44 7.99 33.79
N GLU A 314 -5.56 7.63 34.72
CA GLU A 314 -4.93 6.31 34.75
C GLU A 314 -5.98 5.18 34.78
N GLY A 315 -5.77 4.16 33.97
CA GLY A 315 -6.63 2.98 33.86
C GLY A 315 -7.78 3.13 32.86
N VAL A 316 -8.05 4.31 32.32
CA VAL A 316 -9.02 4.48 31.23
C VAL A 316 -8.51 3.79 29.96
N ARG A 317 -9.38 2.99 29.35
CA ARG A 317 -9.10 2.19 28.15
C ARG A 317 -9.93 2.58 26.94
N MET A 318 -11.04 3.23 27.15
CA MET A 318 -11.92 3.73 26.09
C MET A 318 -12.32 5.19 26.40
N GLY A 319 -12.07 6.09 25.47
CA GLY A 319 -12.46 7.49 25.55
C GLY A 319 -13.87 7.75 25.02
N ALA A 320 -14.10 8.98 24.58
CA ALA A 320 -15.38 9.43 24.04
C ALA A 320 -15.48 9.23 22.52
N LEU A 321 -16.69 9.24 21.98
CA LEU A 321 -16.96 9.45 20.56
C LEU A 321 -16.53 10.87 20.15
N ALA A 322 -16.45 11.12 18.85
CA ALA A 322 -15.96 12.41 18.32
C ALA A 322 -16.80 13.61 18.77
N ASN A 323 -18.11 13.45 18.95
CA ASN A 323 -19.04 14.47 19.45
C ASN A 323 -20.36 13.85 19.89
N LYS A 324 -21.26 14.67 20.42
CA LYS A 324 -22.60 14.23 20.88
C LYS A 324 -23.53 13.80 19.75
N ASP A 325 -23.35 14.33 18.55
CA ASP A 325 -24.15 13.90 17.39
C ASP A 325 -23.86 12.43 17.07
N GLN A 326 -22.59 12.01 17.21
CA GLN A 326 -22.21 10.61 17.05
C GLN A 326 -22.80 9.71 18.17
N VAL A 327 -22.88 10.20 19.41
CA VAL A 327 -23.58 9.45 20.49
C VAL A 327 -25.04 9.23 20.13
N LYS A 328 -25.70 10.27 19.63
CA LYS A 328 -27.12 10.19 19.22
C LYS A 328 -27.27 9.19 18.06
N GLU A 329 -26.47 9.32 17.00
CA GLU A 329 -26.53 8.43 15.84
C GLU A 329 -26.30 6.96 16.20
N VAL A 330 -25.26 6.67 17.00
CA VAL A 330 -24.98 5.29 17.46
C VAL A 330 -26.12 4.77 18.32
N SER A 331 -26.68 5.59 19.23
CA SER A 331 -27.82 5.19 20.08
C SER A 331 -29.07 4.86 19.26
N GLU A 332 -29.39 5.65 18.25
CA GLU A 332 -30.47 5.38 17.30
C GLU A 332 -30.28 4.05 16.56
N LYS A 333 -29.03 3.76 16.10
CA LYS A 333 -28.71 2.49 15.46
C LYS A 333 -28.78 1.29 16.40
N VAL A 334 -28.37 1.45 17.66
CA VAL A 334 -28.54 0.42 18.69
C VAL A 334 -30.02 0.13 18.92
N GLN A 335 -30.87 1.15 19.01
CA GLN A 335 -32.32 0.98 19.16
C GLN A 335 -32.94 0.30 17.91
N GLU A 336 -32.44 0.60 16.72
CA GLU A 336 -32.90 -0.03 15.49
C GLU A 336 -32.54 -1.53 15.48
N LEU A 337 -31.29 -1.89 15.80
CA LEU A 337 -30.83 -3.28 15.91
C LEU A 337 -31.57 -4.07 17.00
N SER A 338 -31.91 -3.42 18.13
CA SER A 338 -32.66 -4.06 19.26
C SER A 338 -34.05 -4.56 18.90
N LYS A 339 -34.59 -4.16 17.73
CA LYS A 339 -35.92 -4.65 17.29
C LYS A 339 -35.89 -6.10 16.83
N THR A 340 -34.74 -6.59 16.40
CA THR A 340 -34.54 -7.91 15.80
C THR A 340 -33.45 -8.74 16.46
N GLN A 341 -32.69 -8.16 17.39
CA GLN A 341 -31.55 -8.80 18.05
C GLN A 341 -31.59 -8.54 19.56
N GLU A 342 -31.03 -9.44 20.32
CA GLU A 342 -30.94 -9.35 21.78
C GLU A 342 -29.65 -8.63 22.20
N ILE A 343 -29.74 -7.67 23.13
CA ILE A 343 -28.53 -7.11 23.79
C ILE A 343 -28.11 -8.10 24.88
N VAL A 344 -26.94 -8.70 24.69
CA VAL A 344 -26.39 -9.68 25.65
C VAL A 344 -25.30 -9.08 26.54
N PHE A 345 -24.80 -7.86 26.22
CA PHE A 345 -23.89 -7.10 27.07
C PHE A 345 -24.03 -5.60 26.79
N GLY A 346 -23.88 -4.81 27.86
CA GLY A 346 -23.86 -3.35 27.84
C GLY A 346 -25.24 -2.68 27.97
N ASN A 347 -25.21 -1.37 28.22
CA ASN A 347 -26.40 -0.56 28.37
C ASN A 347 -26.08 0.90 28.00
N LEU A 348 -26.97 1.56 27.25
CA LEU A 348 -26.76 2.94 26.80
C LEU A 348 -26.91 3.97 27.93
N ASP A 349 -27.77 3.66 28.92
CA ASP A 349 -28.16 4.61 29.98
C ASP A 349 -27.40 4.38 31.28
N ASN A 350 -27.06 3.13 31.59
CA ASN A 350 -26.45 2.75 32.86
C ASN A 350 -25.01 2.25 32.65
N PHE A 351 -24.04 3.16 32.68
CA PHE A 351 -22.61 2.88 32.69
C PHE A 351 -21.84 4.00 33.38
N ASP A 352 -20.66 3.68 33.93
CA ASP A 352 -19.82 4.60 34.66
C ASP A 352 -18.81 5.27 33.73
N VAL A 353 -18.50 6.55 34.01
CA VAL A 353 -17.46 7.33 33.33
C VAL A 353 -16.44 7.82 34.35
N LYS A 354 -15.20 7.43 34.18
CA LYS A 354 -14.10 7.79 35.11
C LYS A 354 -13.47 9.12 34.73
N GLY A 355 -13.41 10.04 35.69
CA GLY A 355 -12.66 11.29 35.55
C GLY A 355 -13.28 12.37 34.65
N ALA A 356 -14.52 12.16 34.16
CA ALA A 356 -15.25 13.13 33.36
C ALA A 356 -16.74 13.12 33.69
N ASP A 357 -17.47 14.17 33.29
CA ASP A 357 -18.91 14.26 33.40
C ASP A 357 -19.58 13.61 32.16
N LYS A 358 -20.29 12.49 32.40
CA LYS A 358 -21.01 11.74 31.36
C LYS A 358 -21.94 12.62 30.52
N ASN A 359 -22.57 13.62 31.16
CA ASN A 359 -23.54 14.49 30.48
C ASN A 359 -22.90 15.58 29.62
N LYS A 360 -21.65 15.95 29.91
CA LYS A 360 -20.87 16.94 29.14
C LYS A 360 -20.11 16.30 28.00
N GLY A 361 -19.49 15.16 28.23
CA GLY A 361 -18.72 14.43 27.22
C GLY A 361 -19.59 13.58 26.28
N ALA A 362 -18.95 13.04 25.27
CA ALA A 362 -19.57 12.20 24.23
C ALA A 362 -19.34 10.69 24.51
N PHE A 363 -19.62 10.24 25.72
CA PHE A 363 -19.35 8.86 26.15
C PHE A 363 -20.49 7.91 25.77
N ILE A 364 -20.17 6.64 25.53
CA ILE A 364 -21.09 5.54 25.27
C ILE A 364 -20.50 4.23 25.79
N SER A 365 -21.36 3.29 26.20
CA SER A 365 -20.95 1.94 26.62
C SER A 365 -20.74 1.01 25.43
N PRO A 366 -19.82 0.04 25.50
CA PRO A 366 -19.82 -1.08 24.56
C PRO A 366 -21.14 -1.86 24.59
N ILE A 367 -21.66 -2.21 23.42
CA ILE A 367 -22.88 -2.97 23.24
C ILE A 367 -22.59 -4.23 22.43
N LEU A 368 -22.96 -5.38 22.95
CA LEU A 368 -22.88 -6.66 22.27
C LEU A 368 -24.28 -7.24 22.04
N PHE A 369 -24.59 -7.51 20.80
CA PHE A 369 -25.81 -8.17 20.39
C PHE A 369 -25.61 -9.67 20.14
N LEU A 370 -26.67 -10.43 20.23
CA LEU A 370 -26.82 -11.77 19.70
C LEU A 370 -27.94 -11.79 18.65
N ASN A 371 -27.61 -12.24 17.46
CA ASN A 371 -28.58 -12.54 16.41
C ASN A 371 -28.66 -14.07 16.23
N SER A 372 -29.65 -14.69 16.78
CA SER A 372 -29.81 -16.15 16.78
C SER A 372 -30.28 -16.74 15.44
N ASP A 373 -30.85 -15.92 14.54
CA ASP A 373 -31.28 -16.33 13.19
C ASP A 373 -30.86 -15.29 12.14
N PRO A 374 -29.56 -15.29 11.76
CA PRO A 374 -28.98 -14.23 10.95
C PRO A 374 -29.42 -14.21 9.49
N PHE A 375 -29.98 -15.29 8.99
CA PHE A 375 -30.55 -15.32 7.64
C PHE A 375 -31.96 -14.73 7.59
N LYS A 376 -32.68 -14.76 8.69
CA LYS A 376 -34.03 -14.17 8.84
C LYS A 376 -33.94 -12.71 9.27
N TYR A 377 -33.15 -12.41 10.29
CA TYR A 377 -33.00 -11.07 10.86
C TYR A 377 -31.70 -10.44 10.31
N THR A 378 -31.84 -9.74 9.19
CA THR A 378 -30.68 -9.28 8.40
C THR A 378 -30.16 -7.90 8.78
N ASP A 379 -30.69 -7.27 9.82
CA ASP A 379 -30.32 -5.89 10.20
C ASP A 379 -28.84 -5.75 10.52
N CYS A 380 -28.22 -6.73 11.19
CA CYS A 380 -26.76 -6.74 11.43
C CYS A 380 -25.90 -6.79 10.16
N HIS A 381 -26.49 -7.15 9.03
CA HIS A 381 -25.83 -7.14 7.71
C HIS A 381 -26.10 -5.85 6.91
N ASN A 382 -26.93 -4.95 7.43
CA ASN A 382 -27.36 -3.74 6.73
C ASN A 382 -27.08 -2.45 7.50
N ILE A 383 -27.13 -2.48 8.84
CA ILE A 383 -27.02 -1.32 9.73
C ILE A 383 -25.62 -1.27 10.34
N GLU A 384 -24.90 -0.18 10.10
CA GLU A 384 -23.64 0.13 10.78
C GLU A 384 -23.90 1.11 11.92
N ALA A 385 -23.62 0.68 13.16
CA ALA A 385 -23.50 1.56 14.31
C ALA A 385 -22.02 1.94 14.47
N PHE A 386 -21.64 3.16 14.08
CA PHE A 386 -20.23 3.60 14.05
C PHE A 386 -19.72 3.96 15.45
N GLY A 387 -19.71 2.97 16.33
CA GLY A 387 -19.36 3.04 17.74
C GLY A 387 -18.93 1.67 18.27
N PRO A 388 -18.85 1.48 19.60
CA PRO A 388 -18.40 0.22 20.22
C PRO A 388 -19.51 -0.84 20.23
N VAL A 389 -20.01 -1.19 19.04
CA VAL A 389 -21.16 -2.08 18.83
C VAL A 389 -20.78 -3.23 17.92
N SER A 390 -21.06 -4.48 18.37
CA SER A 390 -20.84 -5.69 17.57
C SER A 390 -21.98 -6.71 17.81
N THR A 391 -22.16 -7.63 16.85
CA THR A 391 -23.18 -8.68 16.91
C THR A 391 -22.55 -10.07 16.83
N LEU A 392 -22.85 -10.96 17.78
CA LEU A 392 -22.58 -12.39 17.72
C LEU A 392 -23.54 -13.05 16.73
N ILE A 393 -23.00 -13.85 15.82
CA ILE A 393 -23.73 -14.46 14.70
C ILE A 393 -23.33 -15.93 14.61
N PRO A 394 -24.24 -16.89 14.95
CA PRO A 394 -23.94 -18.31 14.83
C PRO A 394 -23.85 -18.78 13.38
N TYR A 395 -22.98 -19.75 13.12
CA TYR A 395 -22.93 -20.51 11.88
C TYR A 395 -22.77 -22.03 12.19
N ASN A 396 -23.20 -22.90 11.28
CA ASN A 396 -23.18 -24.34 11.49
C ASN A 396 -22.03 -25.05 10.71
N ASN A 397 -21.53 -24.45 9.65
CA ASN A 397 -20.47 -24.99 8.80
C ASN A 397 -19.77 -23.87 8.02
N LEU A 398 -18.68 -24.21 7.35
CA LEU A 398 -17.87 -23.26 6.59
C LEU A 398 -18.65 -22.51 5.49
N GLU A 399 -19.56 -23.21 4.80
CA GLU A 399 -20.38 -22.62 3.73
C GLU A 399 -21.29 -21.52 4.29
N GLU A 400 -21.89 -21.75 5.44
CA GLU A 400 -22.70 -20.72 6.14
C GLU A 400 -21.82 -19.55 6.60
N ALA A 401 -20.62 -19.80 7.14
CA ALA A 401 -19.69 -18.74 7.55
C ALA A 401 -19.31 -17.84 6.35
N ILE A 402 -19.03 -18.43 5.20
CA ILE A 402 -18.74 -17.73 3.95
C ILE A 402 -19.95 -16.89 3.52
N GLU A 403 -21.16 -17.47 3.51
CA GLU A 403 -22.36 -16.77 3.09
C GLU A 403 -22.70 -15.62 4.04
N LEU A 404 -22.62 -15.82 5.35
CA LEU A 404 -22.81 -14.77 6.36
C LEU A 404 -21.81 -13.63 6.20
N ALA A 405 -20.54 -13.94 5.91
CA ALA A 405 -19.55 -12.92 5.62
C ALA A 405 -19.95 -12.09 4.39
N ARG A 406 -20.45 -12.74 3.33
CA ARG A 406 -20.90 -12.12 2.08
C ARG A 406 -22.16 -11.25 2.24
N LEU A 407 -23.05 -11.55 3.19
CA LEU A 407 -24.24 -10.75 3.46
C LEU A 407 -23.93 -9.30 3.86
N GLY A 408 -22.69 -8.98 4.24
CA GLY A 408 -22.23 -7.60 4.44
C GLY A 408 -22.14 -6.78 3.15
N LYS A 409 -22.26 -7.41 1.97
CA LYS A 409 -22.30 -6.77 0.63
C LYS A 409 -21.03 -5.99 0.28
N GLY A 410 -19.92 -6.40 0.83
CA GLY A 410 -18.62 -5.77 0.70
C GLY A 410 -18.14 -5.14 2.00
N SER A 411 -16.86 -5.29 2.30
CA SER A 411 -16.24 -4.67 3.48
C SER A 411 -14.78 -4.31 3.23
N LEU A 412 -14.22 -3.46 4.07
CA LEU A 412 -12.80 -3.08 4.06
C LEU A 412 -11.92 -4.24 4.50
N CYS A 413 -12.35 -4.97 5.54
CA CYS A 413 -11.59 -6.12 6.03
C CYS A 413 -12.47 -7.21 6.63
N CYS A 414 -11.89 -8.40 6.69
CA CYS A 414 -12.37 -9.56 7.42
C CYS A 414 -11.20 -10.21 8.15
N SER A 415 -11.46 -10.97 9.20
CA SER A 415 -10.46 -11.83 9.83
C SER A 415 -10.99 -13.23 10.03
N VAL A 416 -10.09 -14.21 9.97
CA VAL A 416 -10.35 -15.60 10.34
C VAL A 416 -9.36 -15.97 11.43
N VAL A 417 -9.86 -16.43 12.57
CA VAL A 417 -9.04 -16.87 13.70
C VAL A 417 -9.13 -18.37 13.80
N THR A 418 -8.10 -19.07 13.36
CA THR A 418 -8.05 -20.53 13.26
C THR A 418 -6.61 -21.03 13.14
N ALA A 419 -6.32 -22.23 13.62
CA ALA A 419 -5.10 -22.96 13.35
C ALA A 419 -5.29 -24.01 12.23
N ASP A 420 -6.50 -24.13 11.68
CA ASP A 420 -6.82 -25.01 10.56
C ASP A 420 -6.56 -24.29 9.22
N ASP A 421 -5.46 -24.65 8.55
CA ASP A 421 -5.05 -24.04 7.27
C ASP A 421 -6.03 -24.37 6.13
N ASP A 422 -6.71 -25.50 6.15
CA ASP A 422 -7.68 -25.86 5.12
C ASP A 422 -8.95 -25.03 5.28
N PHE A 423 -9.43 -24.85 6.51
CA PHE A 423 -10.55 -23.94 6.82
C PHE A 423 -10.19 -22.50 6.37
N ALA A 424 -9.00 -22.02 6.71
CA ALA A 424 -8.55 -20.68 6.34
C ALA A 424 -8.48 -20.50 4.81
N ARG A 425 -7.90 -21.45 4.08
CA ARG A 425 -7.83 -21.42 2.61
C ARG A 425 -9.21 -21.37 1.97
N ASP A 426 -10.10 -22.27 2.38
CA ASP A 426 -11.41 -22.43 1.76
C ASP A 426 -12.31 -21.23 2.05
N PHE A 427 -12.24 -20.67 3.28
CA PHE A 427 -12.88 -19.40 3.60
C PHE A 427 -12.37 -18.25 2.72
N VAL A 428 -11.05 -18.11 2.58
CA VAL A 428 -10.46 -17.04 1.75
C VAL A 428 -10.93 -17.16 0.30
N ILE A 429 -10.87 -18.36 -0.28
CA ILE A 429 -11.31 -18.58 -1.67
C ILE A 429 -12.80 -18.25 -1.84
N GLY A 430 -13.64 -18.63 -0.87
CA GLY A 430 -15.08 -18.40 -0.91
C GLY A 430 -15.51 -16.96 -0.68
N ALA A 431 -14.76 -16.19 0.12
CA ALA A 431 -15.17 -14.87 0.60
C ALA A 431 -14.33 -13.69 0.05
N ALA A 432 -13.12 -13.93 -0.48
CA ALA A 432 -12.18 -12.85 -0.83
C ALA A 432 -12.75 -11.77 -1.75
N SER A 433 -13.62 -12.12 -2.68
CA SER A 433 -14.25 -11.16 -3.61
C SER A 433 -15.14 -10.11 -2.92
N MET A 434 -15.47 -10.30 -1.63
CA MET A 434 -16.32 -9.42 -0.84
C MET A 434 -15.55 -8.55 0.16
N HIS A 435 -14.23 -8.69 0.23
CA HIS A 435 -13.40 -8.00 1.22
C HIS A 435 -12.19 -7.34 0.55
N GLY A 436 -11.81 -6.15 1.02
CA GLY A 436 -10.57 -5.51 0.58
C GLY A 436 -9.33 -6.23 1.14
N ARG A 437 -9.44 -6.72 2.38
CA ARG A 437 -8.36 -7.43 3.07
C ARG A 437 -8.92 -8.55 3.94
N ILE A 438 -8.24 -9.69 3.99
CA ILE A 438 -8.52 -10.78 4.93
C ILE A 438 -7.27 -11.03 5.76
N LEU A 439 -7.40 -10.97 7.09
CA LEU A 439 -6.36 -11.36 8.05
C LEU A 439 -6.63 -12.78 8.52
N ILE A 440 -5.65 -13.67 8.36
CA ILE A 440 -5.64 -14.97 9.04
C ILE A 440 -4.80 -14.81 10.30
N LEU A 441 -5.38 -15.13 11.45
CA LEU A 441 -4.75 -14.95 12.75
C LEU A 441 -4.74 -16.27 13.53
N ASN A 442 -3.57 -16.69 13.94
CA ASN A 442 -3.33 -17.86 14.78
C ASN A 442 -2.17 -17.61 15.74
N SER A 443 -1.84 -18.56 16.58
CA SER A 443 -0.73 -18.50 17.54
C SER A 443 0.63 -18.21 16.89
N ASP A 444 0.86 -18.68 15.66
CA ASP A 444 2.14 -18.54 14.96
C ASP A 444 2.43 -17.08 14.56
N CYS A 445 1.41 -16.32 14.17
CA CYS A 445 1.59 -14.94 13.74
C CYS A 445 1.12 -13.89 14.77
N ALA A 446 0.44 -14.29 15.85
CA ALA A 446 -0.22 -13.39 16.80
C ALA A 446 0.72 -12.35 17.42
N LYS A 447 1.99 -12.72 17.67
CA LYS A 447 3.00 -11.85 18.29
C LYS A 447 3.41 -10.70 17.39
N GLU A 448 3.50 -10.93 16.08
CA GLU A 448 3.96 -9.96 15.07
C GLU A 448 2.80 -9.28 14.34
N SER A 449 1.59 -9.83 14.43
CA SER A 449 0.41 -9.31 13.76
C SER A 449 0.04 -7.92 14.29
N THR A 450 -0.26 -7.01 13.38
CA THR A 450 -0.82 -5.69 13.70
C THR A 450 -2.32 -5.75 14.04
N GLY A 451 -2.97 -6.89 13.79
CA GLY A 451 -4.36 -7.20 14.07
C GLY A 451 -5.35 -6.79 12.97
N HIS A 452 -6.61 -7.09 13.23
CA HIS A 452 -7.71 -6.94 12.26
C HIS A 452 -7.81 -5.56 11.63
N GLY A 453 -7.85 -4.54 12.46
CA GLY A 453 -8.21 -3.18 12.05
C GLY A 453 -7.06 -2.32 11.50
N SER A 454 -5.84 -2.84 11.36
CA SER A 454 -4.67 -2.04 10.98
C SER A 454 -4.41 -2.12 9.48
N PRO A 455 -4.71 -1.09 8.69
CA PRO A 455 -4.30 -1.04 7.28
C PRO A 455 -2.79 -0.85 7.18
N LEU A 456 -2.16 -1.59 6.28
CA LEU A 456 -0.72 -1.54 6.05
C LEU A 456 -0.42 -0.85 4.71
N PRO A 457 0.54 0.09 4.63
CA PRO A 457 0.77 0.91 3.42
C PRO A 457 1.10 0.12 2.16
N MET A 458 1.69 -1.09 2.30
CA MET A 458 2.04 -1.96 1.18
C MET A 458 0.88 -2.83 0.68
N LEU A 459 -0.20 -2.91 1.46
CA LEU A 459 -1.41 -3.65 1.12
C LEU A 459 -2.55 -2.69 0.82
N ILE A 460 -3.56 -3.20 0.10
CA ILE A 460 -4.74 -2.42 -0.22
C ILE A 460 -5.49 -1.99 1.06
N HIS A 461 -5.91 -0.73 1.11
CA HIS A 461 -6.95 -0.22 1.99
C HIS A 461 -8.12 0.26 1.12
N GLY A 462 -9.27 -0.33 1.32
CA GLY A 462 -10.46 -0.15 0.50
C GLY A 462 -11.28 -1.43 0.51
N GLY A 463 -12.36 -1.48 -0.23
CA GLY A 463 -13.18 -2.68 -0.30
C GLY A 463 -14.28 -2.57 -1.34
N PRO A 464 -14.78 -3.73 -1.83
CA PRO A 464 -15.80 -3.79 -2.87
C PRO A 464 -17.18 -3.37 -2.34
N GLY A 465 -18.12 -3.16 -3.24
CA GLY A 465 -19.53 -3.01 -2.98
C GLY A 465 -19.85 -1.89 -1.98
N ARG A 466 -20.40 -2.24 -0.84
CA ARG A 466 -20.80 -1.31 0.23
C ARG A 466 -19.64 -0.45 0.74
N ALA A 467 -18.43 -1.01 0.79
CA ALA A 467 -17.25 -0.29 1.23
C ALA A 467 -16.78 0.80 0.23
N GLY A 468 -17.49 0.99 -0.88
CA GLY A 468 -17.30 2.10 -1.81
C GLY A 468 -16.68 1.69 -3.15
N GLY A 469 -15.99 0.58 -3.24
CA GLY A 469 -15.28 0.11 -4.43
C GLY A 469 -13.97 0.85 -4.68
N GLY A 470 -13.51 1.65 -3.71
CA GLY A 470 -12.23 2.36 -3.78
C GLY A 470 -11.04 1.45 -3.44
N GLU A 471 -9.87 1.90 -3.86
CA GLU A 471 -8.60 1.27 -3.55
C GLU A 471 -7.61 2.37 -3.16
N GLU A 472 -7.22 2.40 -1.89
CA GLU A 472 -6.26 3.34 -1.34
C GLU A 472 -5.00 2.59 -0.87
N MET A 473 -3.88 3.26 -0.74
CA MET A 473 -2.60 2.65 -0.44
C MET A 473 -2.23 1.53 -1.44
N GLY A 474 -1.82 0.36 -1.01
CA GLY A 474 -1.50 -0.76 -1.91
C GLY A 474 -0.13 -0.65 -2.58
N GLY A 475 0.83 -0.01 -1.92
CA GLY A 475 2.20 0.12 -2.41
C GLY A 475 2.28 0.88 -3.73
N LYS A 476 3.01 0.33 -4.69
CA LYS A 476 3.19 0.92 -6.02
C LYS A 476 1.86 1.22 -6.73
N ARG A 477 0.87 0.33 -6.60
CA ARG A 477 -0.42 0.48 -7.26
C ARG A 477 -1.17 1.73 -6.80
N GLY A 478 -1.09 2.05 -5.49
CA GLY A 478 -1.66 3.29 -4.95
C GLY A 478 -1.03 4.54 -5.56
N VAL A 479 0.29 4.56 -5.75
CA VAL A 479 1.00 5.67 -6.40
C VAL A 479 0.55 5.83 -7.85
N LEU A 480 0.41 4.72 -8.59
CA LEU A 480 -0.02 4.73 -10.00
C LEU A 480 -1.46 5.24 -10.19
N HIS A 481 -2.31 5.21 -9.16
CA HIS A 481 -3.65 5.78 -9.20
C HIS A 481 -3.64 7.31 -9.49
N TYR A 482 -2.59 8.02 -9.06
CA TYR A 482 -2.40 9.45 -9.32
C TYR A 482 -1.59 9.73 -10.60
N MET A 483 -1.38 8.71 -11.42
CA MET A 483 -0.64 8.81 -12.67
C MET A 483 -1.51 8.39 -13.86
N GLN A 484 -1.22 8.94 -15.03
CA GLN A 484 -1.84 8.51 -16.28
C GLN A 484 -0.96 7.45 -16.94
N ARG A 485 -1.51 6.26 -17.14
CA ARG A 485 -0.89 5.17 -17.90
C ARG A 485 -1.16 5.36 -19.38
N THR A 486 -0.10 5.45 -20.19
CA THR A 486 -0.18 5.70 -21.64
C THR A 486 0.61 4.66 -22.39
N ALA A 487 0.01 4.04 -23.39
CA ALA A 487 0.72 3.18 -24.33
C ALA A 487 1.49 4.05 -25.33
N ILE A 488 2.78 3.78 -25.47
CA ILE A 488 3.67 4.39 -26.46
C ILE A 488 4.11 3.33 -27.47
N GLN A 489 4.19 3.69 -28.72
CA GLN A 489 4.54 2.77 -29.81
C GLN A 489 5.58 3.43 -30.71
N GLY A 490 6.56 2.65 -31.17
CA GLY A 490 7.58 3.19 -32.04
C GLY A 490 8.72 2.21 -32.29
N SER A 491 9.83 2.73 -32.83
CA SER A 491 11.04 1.94 -32.99
C SER A 491 11.71 1.67 -31.64
N PRO A 492 12.42 0.53 -31.50
CA PRO A 492 13.18 0.24 -30.28
C PRO A 492 14.15 1.36 -29.89
N THR A 493 14.78 2.01 -30.86
CA THR A 493 15.70 3.14 -30.62
C THR A 493 14.98 4.33 -29.97
N THR A 494 13.81 4.73 -30.52
CA THR A 494 13.03 5.84 -29.99
C THR A 494 12.51 5.51 -28.58
N LEU A 495 11.98 4.28 -28.39
CA LEU A 495 11.48 3.89 -27.08
C LEU A 495 12.61 3.75 -26.04
N THR A 496 13.81 3.30 -26.43
CA THR A 496 14.99 3.34 -25.56
C THR A 496 15.25 4.75 -25.02
N HIS A 497 15.19 5.75 -25.90
CA HIS A 497 15.41 7.13 -25.50
C HIS A 497 14.32 7.67 -24.56
N ILE A 498 13.06 7.33 -24.83
CA ILE A 498 11.92 7.77 -24.00
C ILE A 498 11.94 7.07 -22.63
N THR A 499 12.15 5.77 -22.60
CA THR A 499 12.07 4.97 -21.38
C THR A 499 13.33 5.02 -20.53
N GLN A 500 14.44 5.50 -21.08
CA GLN A 500 15.77 5.41 -20.46
C GLN A 500 16.16 3.96 -20.09
N GLN A 501 15.61 3.01 -20.87
CA GLN A 501 15.89 1.58 -20.78
C GLN A 501 16.14 1.06 -22.20
N TYR A 502 17.26 0.38 -22.43
CA TYR A 502 17.55 -0.20 -23.73
C TYR A 502 16.49 -1.22 -24.14
N GLN A 503 15.87 -0.99 -25.28
CA GLN A 503 14.89 -1.90 -25.88
C GLN A 503 15.60 -2.78 -26.91
N TYR A 504 15.34 -4.10 -26.84
CA TYR A 504 15.98 -5.06 -27.75
C TYR A 504 15.70 -4.69 -29.22
N GLY A 505 16.77 -4.67 -30.04
CA GLY A 505 16.72 -4.17 -31.41
C GLY A 505 16.92 -2.65 -31.56
N GLY A 506 17.08 -1.92 -30.46
CA GLY A 506 17.47 -0.52 -30.47
C GLY A 506 18.91 -0.31 -30.97
N LYS A 507 19.22 0.93 -31.35
CA LYS A 507 20.58 1.29 -31.80
C LYS A 507 21.59 1.01 -30.69
N GLN A 508 22.62 0.27 -31.04
CA GLN A 508 23.81 0.02 -30.22
C GLN A 508 25.00 0.80 -30.78
N TRP A 509 25.94 1.10 -29.92
CA TRP A 509 27.17 1.77 -30.29
C TRP A 509 28.29 1.31 -29.37
N GLU A 510 29.49 1.19 -29.94
CA GLU A 510 30.67 0.75 -29.22
C GLU A 510 31.52 1.95 -28.78
N ASP A 511 32.18 1.80 -27.64
CA ASP A 511 33.20 2.72 -27.15
C ASP A 511 34.54 1.97 -27.05
N ASN A 512 35.63 2.69 -27.26
CA ASN A 512 36.98 2.14 -27.14
C ASN A 512 37.38 1.84 -25.69
N ILE A 513 36.64 2.39 -24.70
CA ILE A 513 36.89 2.17 -23.29
C ILE A 513 36.01 1.04 -22.81
N HIS A 514 36.60 0.00 -22.24
CA HIS A 514 35.88 -1.12 -21.67
C HIS A 514 34.89 -0.62 -20.60
N PRO A 515 33.59 -1.08 -20.57
CA PRO A 515 32.58 -0.60 -19.63
C PRO A 515 33.00 -0.70 -18.16
N PHE A 516 33.79 -1.70 -17.77
CA PHE A 516 34.29 -1.85 -16.41
C PHE A 516 35.35 -0.83 -15.99
N ARG A 517 35.79 0.03 -16.93
CA ARG A 517 36.70 1.16 -16.68
C ARG A 517 35.99 2.48 -16.48
N LYS A 518 34.66 2.49 -16.64
CA LYS A 518 33.82 3.67 -16.53
C LYS A 518 33.12 3.72 -15.18
N HIS A 519 33.03 4.91 -14.62
CA HIS A 519 32.16 5.17 -13.47
C HIS A 519 30.70 5.20 -13.89
N PHE A 520 29.81 5.16 -12.91
CA PHE A 520 28.36 5.07 -13.13
C PHE A 520 27.84 6.16 -14.08
N GLU A 521 28.29 7.40 -13.94
CA GLU A 521 27.85 8.54 -14.75
C GLU A 521 28.36 8.45 -16.21
N GLU A 522 29.51 7.87 -16.43
CA GLU A 522 30.15 7.77 -17.76
C GLU A 522 29.51 6.71 -18.64
N LEU A 523 28.81 5.75 -18.05
CA LEU A 523 28.08 4.71 -18.78
C LEU A 523 26.81 5.28 -19.42
N LYS A 524 26.51 4.87 -20.64
CA LYS A 524 25.35 5.34 -21.42
C LYS A 524 24.46 4.18 -21.85
N ILE A 525 23.15 4.39 -21.82
CA ILE A 525 22.17 3.38 -22.26
C ILE A 525 22.39 3.06 -23.75
N GLY A 526 22.43 1.76 -24.09
CA GLY A 526 22.72 1.28 -25.45
C GLY A 526 24.20 1.15 -25.79
N GLU A 527 25.10 1.62 -24.91
CA GLU A 527 26.54 1.34 -25.05
C GLU A 527 26.81 -0.15 -24.96
N THR A 528 27.51 -0.70 -25.94
CA THR A 528 27.69 -2.13 -26.11
C THR A 528 29.19 -2.45 -26.23
N TYR A 529 29.61 -3.50 -25.55
CA TYR A 529 30.93 -4.10 -25.68
C TYR A 529 30.79 -5.47 -26.31
N ILE A 530 31.54 -5.71 -27.39
CA ILE A 530 31.63 -6.99 -28.11
C ILE A 530 32.90 -7.71 -27.66
N THR A 531 32.75 -8.91 -27.13
CA THR A 531 33.86 -9.67 -26.55
C THR A 531 34.67 -10.43 -27.61
N ALA A 532 35.84 -10.91 -27.22
CA ALA A 532 36.47 -12.03 -27.90
C ALA A 532 35.52 -13.26 -27.87
N LYS A 533 35.78 -14.21 -28.79
CA LYS A 533 34.97 -15.43 -28.92
C LYS A 533 35.64 -16.64 -28.26
N HIS A 534 34.86 -17.65 -27.92
CA HIS A 534 35.34 -18.93 -27.38
C HIS A 534 34.68 -20.10 -28.11
N THR A 535 35.48 -21.02 -28.65
CA THR A 535 34.97 -22.27 -29.21
C THR A 535 34.78 -23.28 -28.09
N VAL A 536 33.56 -23.73 -27.90
CA VAL A 536 33.18 -24.70 -26.86
C VAL A 536 33.75 -26.08 -27.24
N THR A 537 34.42 -26.73 -26.30
CA THR A 537 35.07 -28.03 -26.48
C THR A 537 34.43 -29.10 -25.62
N GLU A 538 34.66 -30.35 -25.97
CA GLU A 538 34.31 -31.50 -25.11
C GLU A 538 34.93 -31.41 -23.71
N ALA A 539 36.17 -30.89 -23.63
CA ALA A 539 36.84 -30.66 -22.35
C ALA A 539 36.15 -29.63 -21.48
N ASP A 540 35.57 -28.57 -22.07
CA ASP A 540 34.80 -27.53 -21.33
C ASP A 540 33.59 -28.19 -20.64
N ILE A 541 32.82 -29.00 -21.35
CA ILE A 541 31.65 -29.70 -20.82
C ILE A 541 32.05 -30.64 -19.68
N THR A 542 33.07 -31.47 -19.90
CA THR A 542 33.54 -32.44 -18.89
C THR A 542 34.09 -31.73 -17.65
N ASN A 543 34.89 -30.69 -17.82
CA ASN A 543 35.45 -29.92 -16.72
C ASN A 543 34.33 -29.20 -15.92
N PHE A 544 33.34 -28.67 -16.61
CA PHE A 544 32.23 -27.99 -15.94
C PHE A 544 31.37 -29.01 -15.16
N ALA A 545 31.09 -30.17 -15.71
CA ALA A 545 30.41 -31.28 -15.00
C ALA A 545 31.15 -31.67 -13.72
N ASN A 546 32.49 -31.78 -13.77
CA ASN A 546 33.31 -32.13 -12.61
C ASN A 546 33.27 -31.04 -11.52
N VAL A 547 33.26 -29.76 -11.92
CA VAL A 547 33.23 -28.62 -10.97
C VAL A 547 31.84 -28.42 -10.38
N SER A 548 30.80 -28.54 -11.19
CA SER A 548 29.40 -28.26 -10.79
C SER A 548 28.72 -29.47 -10.13
N GLY A 549 29.17 -30.69 -10.45
CA GLY A 549 28.49 -31.94 -10.09
C GLY A 549 27.29 -32.25 -11.01
N ASP A 550 27.03 -31.45 -12.02
CA ASP A 550 25.93 -31.63 -12.97
C ASP A 550 26.31 -32.64 -14.06
N ASN A 551 26.04 -33.90 -13.78
CA ASN A 551 26.25 -35.03 -14.67
C ASN A 551 24.95 -35.45 -15.40
N PHE A 552 24.08 -34.53 -15.68
CA PHE A 552 22.84 -34.81 -16.42
C PHE A 552 23.18 -35.49 -17.76
N TYR A 553 22.40 -36.50 -18.15
CA TYR A 553 22.72 -37.36 -19.28
C TYR A 553 23.00 -36.60 -20.57
N ALA A 554 22.24 -35.53 -20.84
CA ALA A 554 22.40 -34.73 -22.06
C ALA A 554 23.79 -34.07 -22.20
N HIS A 555 24.51 -33.90 -21.10
CA HIS A 555 25.87 -33.37 -21.07
C HIS A 555 26.94 -34.47 -21.11
N MET A 556 26.64 -35.68 -20.61
CA MET A 556 27.68 -36.68 -20.29
C MET A 556 27.55 -38.02 -21.04
N ASP A 557 26.35 -38.37 -21.50
CA ASP A 557 26.08 -39.73 -22.03
C ASP A 557 25.49 -39.64 -23.44
N VAL A 558 26.35 -39.84 -24.45
CA VAL A 558 25.95 -39.82 -25.87
C VAL A 558 24.92 -40.91 -26.18
N THR A 559 24.97 -42.06 -25.49
CA THR A 559 24.09 -43.20 -25.76
C THR A 559 22.67 -42.98 -25.30
N SER A 560 22.46 -42.07 -24.35
CA SER A 560 21.13 -41.69 -23.84
C SER A 560 20.44 -40.60 -24.64
N LEU A 561 21.03 -40.10 -25.72
CA LEU A 561 20.46 -39.00 -26.53
C LEU A 561 19.45 -39.48 -27.60
N GLU A 562 19.39 -40.76 -27.88
CA GLU A 562 18.44 -41.31 -28.86
C GLU A 562 17.00 -41.01 -28.46
N GLY A 563 16.21 -40.42 -29.36
CA GLY A 563 14.82 -40.03 -29.12
C GLY A 563 14.64 -38.74 -28.32
N THR A 564 15.71 -38.00 -28.03
CA THR A 564 15.68 -36.68 -27.39
C THR A 564 15.66 -35.55 -28.43
N ILE A 565 15.59 -34.31 -27.95
CA ILE A 565 15.66 -33.09 -28.78
C ILE A 565 17.11 -32.70 -29.13
N PHE A 566 18.10 -33.42 -28.62
CA PHE A 566 19.51 -33.06 -28.76
C PHE A 566 20.20 -33.90 -29.84
N GLU A 567 21.00 -33.26 -30.69
CA GLU A 567 21.77 -33.88 -31.76
C GLU A 567 23.13 -34.45 -31.29
N GLY A 568 23.56 -34.05 -30.09
CA GLY A 568 24.82 -34.45 -29.47
C GLY A 568 24.90 -33.98 -28.03
N ARG A 569 26.02 -34.20 -27.35
CA ARG A 569 26.26 -33.66 -26.01
C ARG A 569 26.13 -32.14 -26.03
N VAL A 570 25.22 -31.63 -25.22
CA VAL A 570 24.95 -30.18 -25.14
C VAL A 570 25.75 -29.56 -23.99
N ALA A 571 26.28 -28.37 -24.17
CA ALA A 571 26.92 -27.61 -23.11
C ALA A 571 25.90 -27.24 -22.02
N HIS A 572 26.32 -27.30 -20.76
CA HIS A 572 25.48 -26.85 -19.64
C HIS A 572 25.09 -25.37 -19.81
N GLY A 573 23.85 -25.03 -19.56
CA GLY A 573 23.42 -23.63 -19.62
C GLY A 573 24.23 -22.73 -18.68
N TYR A 574 24.49 -23.20 -17.46
CA TYR A 574 25.32 -22.47 -16.49
C TYR A 574 26.80 -22.34 -16.91
N PHE A 575 27.33 -23.30 -17.69
CA PHE A 575 28.63 -23.14 -18.32
C PHE A 575 28.63 -21.95 -19.30
N ILE A 576 27.61 -21.89 -20.16
CA ILE A 576 27.47 -20.80 -21.14
C ILE A 576 27.42 -19.45 -20.43
N LEU A 577 26.62 -19.33 -19.36
CA LEU A 577 26.51 -18.11 -18.56
C LEU A 577 27.84 -17.75 -17.88
N SER A 578 28.52 -18.74 -17.28
CA SER A 578 29.81 -18.55 -16.61
C SER A 578 30.91 -18.15 -17.60
N LYS A 579 30.92 -18.78 -18.78
CA LYS A 579 31.86 -18.44 -19.86
C LYS A 579 31.59 -17.03 -20.40
N ALA A 580 30.33 -16.66 -20.57
CA ALA A 580 29.94 -15.31 -20.97
C ALA A 580 30.46 -14.27 -19.98
N ALA A 581 30.31 -14.52 -18.68
CA ALA A 581 30.85 -13.64 -17.64
C ALA A 581 32.37 -13.49 -17.75
N GLY A 582 33.09 -14.59 -17.98
CA GLY A 582 34.55 -14.56 -18.21
C GLY A 582 34.95 -13.78 -19.45
N LEU A 583 34.11 -13.76 -20.50
CA LEU A 583 34.40 -13.04 -21.73
C LEU A 583 34.21 -11.53 -21.61
N PHE A 584 33.21 -11.06 -20.88
CA PHE A 584 32.93 -9.63 -20.74
C PHE A 584 33.60 -8.96 -19.54
N VAL A 585 34.25 -9.66 -18.64
CA VAL A 585 34.91 -9.05 -17.48
C VAL A 585 36.23 -8.42 -17.84
N ASP A 586 36.54 -7.23 -17.31
CA ASP A 586 37.92 -6.72 -17.24
C ASP A 586 38.52 -7.12 -15.88
N PRO A 587 39.56 -7.96 -15.83
CA PRO A 587 40.12 -8.48 -14.58
C PRO A 587 40.86 -7.44 -13.74
N ARG A 588 41.13 -6.27 -14.27
CA ARG A 588 41.86 -5.23 -13.55
C ARG A 588 40.93 -4.44 -12.63
N LYS A 589 41.42 -4.01 -11.47
CA LYS A 589 40.68 -3.16 -10.54
C LYS A 589 40.16 -1.89 -11.24
N GLY A 590 38.87 -1.60 -11.12
CA GLY A 590 38.19 -0.46 -11.71
C GLY A 590 37.00 0.01 -10.89
N PRO A 591 36.12 0.86 -11.48
CA PRO A 591 34.91 1.36 -10.83
C PRO A 591 33.85 0.29 -10.50
N VAL A 592 33.84 -0.84 -11.19
CA VAL A 592 32.94 -1.97 -10.87
C VAL A 592 33.37 -2.58 -9.55
N LEU A 593 32.48 -2.57 -8.57
CA LEU A 593 32.73 -3.03 -7.22
C LEU A 593 32.48 -4.55 -7.09
N LEU A 594 31.38 -5.03 -7.67
CA LEU A 594 31.01 -6.44 -7.66
C LEU A 594 29.93 -6.76 -8.70
N ASN A 595 29.79 -8.05 -9.02
CA ASN A 595 28.60 -8.58 -9.66
C ASN A 595 27.51 -8.69 -8.60
N TYR A 596 26.39 -7.97 -8.79
CA TYR A 596 25.33 -7.81 -7.79
C TYR A 596 24.24 -8.87 -7.92
N GLY A 597 23.99 -9.36 -9.13
CA GLY A 597 22.93 -10.35 -9.35
C GLY A 597 22.63 -10.64 -10.81
N LEU A 598 21.62 -11.49 -10.97
CA LEU A 598 21.07 -11.94 -12.25
C LEU A 598 19.54 -11.84 -12.14
N ASP A 599 18.91 -11.02 -12.99
CA ASP A 599 17.43 -10.86 -12.96
C ASP A 599 16.72 -11.83 -13.92
N GLU A 600 17.32 -12.07 -15.09
CA GLU A 600 16.72 -12.88 -16.14
C GLU A 600 17.81 -13.73 -16.80
N CYS A 601 17.48 -14.97 -17.11
CA CYS A 601 18.32 -15.84 -17.90
C CYS A 601 17.46 -16.83 -18.69
N ARG A 602 17.72 -16.91 -20.01
CA ARG A 602 17.11 -17.92 -20.89
C ARG A 602 18.14 -18.50 -21.81
N PHE A 603 18.14 -19.82 -21.94
CA PHE A 603 18.90 -20.57 -22.94
C PHE A 603 17.95 -20.84 -24.10
N VAL A 604 18.18 -20.23 -25.26
CA VAL A 604 17.24 -20.23 -26.38
C VAL A 604 17.61 -21.20 -27.48
N LYS A 605 18.89 -21.63 -27.49
CA LYS A 605 19.42 -22.60 -28.47
C LYS A 605 20.47 -23.48 -27.79
N PRO A 606 20.47 -24.81 -28.02
CA PRO A 606 21.53 -25.66 -27.52
C PRO A 606 22.88 -25.31 -28.14
N VAL A 607 23.94 -25.42 -27.34
CA VAL A 607 25.33 -25.18 -27.77
C VAL A 607 26.08 -26.51 -27.69
N TYR A 608 26.65 -26.91 -28.81
CA TYR A 608 27.39 -28.15 -28.97
C TYR A 608 28.89 -27.92 -29.02
N PRO A 609 29.73 -28.93 -28.70
CA PRO A 609 31.17 -28.88 -28.97
C PRO A 609 31.47 -28.49 -30.43
N GLY A 610 32.39 -27.59 -30.61
CA GLY A 610 32.75 -27.03 -31.92
C GLY A 610 32.06 -25.72 -32.25
N MET A 611 30.94 -25.38 -31.63
CA MET A 611 30.29 -24.05 -31.79
C MET A 611 31.12 -22.98 -31.09
N THR A 612 31.15 -21.80 -31.68
CA THR A 612 31.93 -20.66 -31.17
C THR A 612 31.01 -19.56 -30.67
N ILE A 613 31.08 -19.26 -29.38
CA ILE A 613 30.24 -18.23 -28.73
C ILE A 613 31.00 -16.92 -28.52
N GLY A 614 30.29 -15.81 -28.64
CA GLY A 614 30.70 -14.46 -28.24
C GLY A 614 29.60 -13.76 -27.45
N VAL A 615 29.90 -12.61 -26.91
CA VAL A 615 28.94 -11.84 -26.09
C VAL A 615 28.84 -10.40 -26.61
N LYS A 616 27.58 -9.92 -26.73
CA LYS A 616 27.25 -8.50 -26.80
C LYS A 616 26.77 -8.08 -25.42
N PHE A 617 27.48 -7.19 -24.78
CA PHE A 617 27.26 -6.73 -23.42
C PHE A 617 26.79 -5.26 -23.47
N THR A 618 25.48 -5.03 -23.34
CA THR A 618 24.85 -3.72 -23.60
C THR A 618 24.33 -3.11 -22.29
N CYS A 619 24.65 -1.86 -22.02
CA CYS A 619 24.10 -1.10 -20.91
C CYS A 619 22.57 -0.93 -21.10
N LYS A 620 21.79 -1.66 -20.31
CA LYS A 620 20.32 -1.70 -20.42
C LYS A 620 19.66 -0.61 -19.57
N GLU A 621 20.11 -0.45 -18.33
CA GLU A 621 19.51 0.49 -17.37
C GLU A 621 20.52 0.88 -16.30
N LYS A 622 20.33 2.08 -15.74
CA LYS A 622 21.18 2.62 -14.66
C LYS A 622 20.31 3.03 -13.49
N ILE A 623 20.59 2.50 -12.29
CA ILE A 623 19.82 2.77 -11.06
C ILE A 623 20.76 3.36 -10.02
N SER A 624 20.60 4.65 -9.73
CA SER A 624 21.37 5.33 -8.69
C SER A 624 21.01 4.78 -7.32
N GLN A 625 22.01 4.56 -6.45
CA GLN A 625 21.82 4.12 -5.09
C GLN A 625 22.11 5.27 -4.12
N GLU A 626 21.32 5.35 -3.03
CA GLU A 626 21.61 6.23 -1.90
C GLU A 626 22.77 5.67 -1.08
N LYS A 627 23.60 6.55 -0.53
CA LYS A 627 24.55 6.18 0.52
C LYS A 627 23.77 5.74 1.78
N ARG A 628 24.24 4.72 2.46
CA ARG A 628 23.65 4.26 3.73
C ARG A 628 23.99 5.22 4.87
N ASP A 629 25.21 5.73 4.84
CA ASP A 629 25.79 6.66 5.79
C ASP A 629 26.89 7.50 5.10
N GLU A 630 27.54 8.38 5.82
CA GLU A 630 28.60 9.27 5.27
C GLU A 630 29.85 8.49 4.80
N GLU A 631 30.11 7.33 5.38
CA GLU A 631 31.27 6.48 5.04
C GLU A 631 31.00 5.56 3.84
N ASP A 632 29.73 5.37 3.45
CA ASP A 632 29.37 4.48 2.34
C ASP A 632 29.88 5.03 1.00
N ILE A 633 30.34 4.12 0.13
CA ILE A 633 30.76 4.45 -1.24
C ILE A 633 29.54 4.85 -2.06
N ALA A 634 29.55 6.04 -2.64
CA ALA A 634 28.54 6.45 -3.60
C ALA A 634 28.61 5.57 -4.85
N LYS A 635 27.51 4.92 -5.19
CA LYS A 635 27.44 3.85 -6.19
C LYS A 635 26.07 3.80 -6.87
N GLY A 636 26.00 3.04 -7.93
CA GLY A 636 24.75 2.69 -8.58
C GLY A 636 24.78 1.25 -9.10
N ILE A 637 23.63 0.74 -9.45
CA ILE A 637 23.46 -0.56 -10.10
C ILE A 637 23.30 -0.30 -11.60
N VAL A 638 24.07 -1.03 -12.40
CA VAL A 638 23.93 -1.04 -13.85
C VAL A 638 23.41 -2.41 -14.27
N ARG A 639 22.29 -2.43 -14.97
CA ARG A 639 21.70 -3.63 -15.57
C ARG A 639 22.25 -3.77 -16.98
N TRP A 640 22.76 -4.94 -17.29
CA TRP A 640 23.38 -5.24 -18.56
C TRP A 640 22.58 -6.31 -19.30
N LEU A 641 22.22 -6.04 -20.53
CA LEU A 641 21.77 -7.07 -21.45
C LEU A 641 23.00 -7.86 -21.94
N VAL A 642 23.02 -9.14 -21.62
CA VAL A 642 24.05 -10.10 -22.06
C VAL A 642 23.41 -10.98 -23.12
N ASP A 643 23.77 -10.73 -24.38
CA ASP A 643 23.36 -11.51 -25.53
C ASP A 643 24.53 -12.40 -25.96
N VAL A 644 24.44 -13.68 -25.64
CA VAL A 644 25.41 -14.70 -26.05
C VAL A 644 24.99 -15.24 -27.40
N TYR A 645 25.84 -15.05 -28.39
CA TYR A 645 25.57 -15.44 -29.78
C TYR A 645 26.61 -16.45 -30.29
N ASP A 646 26.18 -17.28 -31.26
CA ASP A 646 27.04 -18.26 -31.92
C ASP A 646 27.82 -17.66 -33.11
N GLU A 647 28.57 -18.50 -33.83
CA GLU A 647 29.35 -18.10 -35.02
C GLU A 647 28.49 -17.56 -36.16
N THR A 648 27.18 -17.91 -36.20
CA THR A 648 26.24 -17.41 -37.23
C THR A 648 25.65 -16.05 -36.85
N GLY A 649 25.85 -15.63 -35.60
CA GLY A 649 25.24 -14.42 -35.01
C GLY A 649 23.89 -14.63 -34.38
N GLU A 650 23.40 -15.87 -34.29
CA GLU A 650 22.15 -16.21 -33.61
C GLU A 650 22.35 -16.25 -32.09
N THR A 651 21.37 -15.70 -31.35
CA THR A 651 21.37 -15.74 -29.89
C THR A 651 21.23 -17.17 -29.38
N VAL A 652 22.14 -17.62 -28.54
CA VAL A 652 22.09 -18.93 -27.86
C VAL A 652 21.65 -18.79 -26.39
N ALA A 653 21.98 -17.67 -25.76
CA ALA A 653 21.50 -17.35 -24.42
C ALA A 653 21.36 -15.83 -24.26
N ILE A 654 20.36 -15.43 -23.46
CA ILE A 654 20.12 -14.03 -23.12
C ILE A 654 19.96 -13.90 -21.61
N ALA A 655 20.59 -12.89 -21.03
CA ALA A 655 20.51 -12.64 -19.60
C ALA A 655 20.53 -11.13 -19.28
N THR A 656 19.97 -10.76 -18.12
CA THR A 656 20.16 -9.43 -17.54
C THR A 656 21.02 -9.57 -16.29
N ILE A 657 22.25 -9.10 -16.35
CA ILE A 657 23.22 -9.13 -15.25
C ILE A 657 23.30 -7.75 -14.59
N LEU A 658 23.46 -7.72 -13.28
CA LEU A 658 23.58 -6.52 -12.49
C LEU A 658 24.99 -6.36 -11.95
N THR A 659 25.58 -5.19 -12.16
CA THR A 659 26.85 -4.82 -11.52
C THR A 659 26.67 -3.61 -10.64
N MET A 660 27.37 -3.57 -9.51
CA MET A 660 27.47 -2.39 -8.67
C MET A 660 28.67 -1.56 -9.12
N VAL A 661 28.43 -0.31 -9.46
CA VAL A 661 29.45 0.58 -10.07
C VAL A 661 29.59 1.84 -9.23
N LYS A 662 30.82 2.20 -8.93
CA LYS A 662 31.20 3.40 -8.19
C LYS A 662 30.83 4.66 -8.98
N LYS A 663 30.31 5.68 -8.29
CA LYS A 663 30.07 7.02 -8.87
C LYS A 663 31.37 7.83 -8.92
N LEU A 664 31.41 8.82 -9.82
CA LEU A 664 32.49 9.80 -9.89
C LEU A 664 32.50 10.68 -8.65
N ASN A 665 31.35 11.26 -8.33
CA ASN A 665 31.19 12.05 -7.12
C ASN A 665 30.90 11.11 -5.93
N GLN A 666 31.69 11.27 -4.86
CA GLN A 666 31.59 10.49 -3.64
C GLN A 666 30.94 11.27 -2.48
N GLU A 667 30.58 12.55 -2.71
CA GLU A 667 29.89 13.40 -1.74
C GLU A 667 28.42 13.00 -1.52
#